data_5822af973bf4741eb4a35234f0713743
#
_entry.id   5822af973bf4741eb4a35234f0713743
#
_cell.length_a   1.000
_cell.length_b   1.000
_cell.length_c   1.000
_cell.angle_alpha   90.00
_cell.angle_beta   90.00
_cell.angle_gamma   90.00
#
_symmetry.space_group_name_H-M   'P 1'
#
loop_
_entity.id
_entity.type
_entity.pdbx_description
1 polymer ?
#
loop_
_entity_poly.entity_id
_entity_poly.type
_entity_poly.pdbx_seq_one_letter_code
_entity_poly.pdbx_strand_id
1 'polypeptide(L)'
;MNAQIESLIHIQQHAEQTGWRVGVVLKGPDDWQTALLQRLLSEQSPRSVFVMGEGIASADDATKCVSVKQGQRLLGQECQLLVVDCRKQFDANSFSAACGALCGGGMLLLLVSEHAANTPWEQWLTGQFEQLIQMGGDGITHQPVWPPLPTNATARFAQQQQAIEHVHHVVTGHRKRPLLLTADRGRGKSSALGIASGQLMKTRKMRILLTAPTPAAVEPVFHHAQSQLDGVVWQQSKSKLESENAVLEFIAPDDLLQRLPKCDLLLIDEAAAIPLPMLKRMMEHYHRVVLSSTIHGYEGCGRGFTAKFLPWLQSQRPGMKHLHLNTPIRWLPDDPLESWLNDTFLLNAELPMPENVVLKNLALRLVDKSELLAQPASLRACFALLVNAHYQTSPNDLMQLLSDPNSQLWLAECNSEVLGCLLTVEEGGLESALITQVQLGQRRPSGHLIAISLANHLGLKAAAEQRSLRVMRIAVHPQYQSLGVGQAMLSQLEQQSDQQVDFLSTSFGATESLVRFWLHSQYRPVRVGFSRDAASGCHAVMMVKPLTSRAEHWVEKAERMFEQTLPEWLSSALNDLEPEVVRALLPALGANALPPEALSLIRHYALGGNSFESVLPWLKRWVLMLEASQVEQLLIRKVLQNHTWSECAQMAGLPGRKQVELLLRQHIAALCHEH
;
A
#
# COMPACT_ATOMS: atom_id res chain seq x y z
N MET A 1 -27.20 -18.73 -31.98
CA MET A 1 -25.87 -19.12 -31.58
C MET A 1 -24.82 -18.98 -32.70
N ASN A 2 -25.04 -19.40 -33.94
CA ASN A 2 -24.07 -19.19 -35.05
C ASN A 2 -23.82 -17.69 -35.29
N ALA A 3 -24.86 -16.89 -35.39
CA ALA A 3 -24.72 -15.44 -35.60
C ALA A 3 -23.95 -14.73 -34.48
N GLN A 4 -24.11 -15.17 -33.21
CA GLN A 4 -23.36 -14.61 -32.09
C GLN A 4 -21.88 -14.98 -32.17
N ILE A 5 -21.55 -16.21 -32.56
CA ILE A 5 -20.14 -16.63 -32.79
C ILE A 5 -19.51 -15.81 -33.90
N GLU A 6 -20.20 -15.66 -35.05
CA GLU A 6 -19.73 -14.82 -36.16
C GLU A 6 -19.49 -13.39 -35.71
N SER A 7 -20.37 -12.82 -34.88
CA SER A 7 -20.21 -11.48 -34.30
C SER A 7 -18.99 -11.39 -33.40
N LEU A 8 -18.75 -12.39 -32.51
CA LEU A 8 -17.56 -12.42 -31.65
C LEU A 8 -16.28 -12.54 -32.47
N ILE A 9 -16.30 -13.33 -33.53
CA ILE A 9 -15.16 -13.46 -34.46
C ILE A 9 -14.87 -12.12 -35.15
N HIS A 10 -15.89 -11.41 -35.61
CA HIS A 10 -15.72 -10.09 -36.24
C HIS A 10 -15.18 -9.06 -35.23
N ILE A 11 -15.65 -9.06 -33.98
CA ILE A 11 -15.12 -8.20 -32.91
C ILE A 11 -13.64 -8.51 -32.65
N GLN A 12 -13.27 -9.79 -32.56
CA GLN A 12 -11.89 -10.22 -32.37
C GLN A 12 -10.99 -9.78 -33.54
N GLN A 13 -11.43 -9.98 -34.80
CA GLN A 13 -10.73 -9.56 -35.99
C GLN A 13 -10.52 -8.03 -36.02
N HIS A 14 -11.53 -7.26 -35.63
CA HIS A 14 -11.42 -5.83 -35.51
C HIS A 14 -10.40 -5.41 -34.43
N ALA A 15 -10.42 -6.06 -33.27
CA ALA A 15 -9.42 -5.85 -32.22
C ALA A 15 -7.99 -6.14 -32.73
N GLU A 16 -7.78 -7.23 -33.45
CA GLU A 16 -6.49 -7.60 -34.05
C GLU A 16 -6.00 -6.54 -35.08
N GLN A 17 -6.91 -6.07 -35.94
CA GLN A 17 -6.59 -5.03 -36.94
C GLN A 17 -6.23 -3.69 -36.31
N THR A 18 -6.91 -3.31 -35.23
CA THR A 18 -6.67 -2.05 -34.54
C THR A 18 -5.55 -2.11 -33.54
N GLY A 19 -5.19 -3.32 -33.04
CA GLY A 19 -4.23 -3.51 -31.96
C GLY A 19 -4.75 -3.01 -30.58
N TRP A 20 -6.03 -2.71 -30.46
CA TRP A 20 -6.71 -2.42 -29.19
C TRP A 20 -7.27 -3.66 -28.54
N ARG A 21 -7.50 -3.58 -27.24
CA ARG A 21 -8.24 -4.60 -26.49
C ARG A 21 -9.73 -4.23 -26.44
N VAL A 22 -10.58 -5.24 -26.55
CA VAL A 22 -12.02 -5.04 -26.55
C VAL A 22 -12.68 -5.80 -25.40
N GLY A 23 -13.75 -5.25 -24.84
CA GLY A 23 -14.54 -5.89 -23.79
C GLY A 23 -15.94 -6.24 -24.33
N VAL A 24 -16.37 -7.47 -24.09
CA VAL A 24 -17.72 -7.96 -24.44
C VAL A 24 -18.37 -8.55 -23.20
N VAL A 25 -19.59 -8.15 -22.92
CA VAL A 25 -20.43 -8.63 -21.81
C VAL A 25 -21.50 -9.55 -22.38
N LEU A 26 -21.55 -10.79 -21.92
CA LEU A 26 -22.61 -11.74 -22.25
C LEU A 26 -23.76 -11.58 -21.24
N LYS A 27 -24.94 -11.17 -21.72
CA LYS A 27 -26.18 -11.04 -20.94
C LYS A 27 -27.18 -12.11 -21.39
N GLY A 28 -27.58 -12.98 -20.50
CA GLY A 28 -28.54 -14.06 -20.79
C GLY A 28 -28.42 -15.21 -19.79
N PRO A 29 -29.23 -16.26 -19.93
CA PRO A 29 -29.20 -17.43 -19.06
C PRO A 29 -27.78 -18.06 -18.96
N ASP A 30 -27.41 -18.54 -17.78
CA ASP A 30 -26.08 -19.11 -17.51
C ASP A 30 -25.71 -20.26 -18.46
N ASP A 31 -26.69 -21.12 -18.79
CA ASP A 31 -26.49 -22.24 -19.70
C ASP A 31 -26.17 -21.77 -21.14
N TRP A 32 -26.87 -20.70 -21.60
CA TRP A 32 -26.59 -20.10 -22.90
C TRP A 32 -25.20 -19.50 -22.97
N GLN A 33 -24.79 -18.74 -21.94
CA GLN A 33 -23.45 -18.16 -21.86
C GLN A 33 -22.38 -19.23 -21.90
N THR A 34 -22.57 -20.30 -21.14
CA THR A 34 -21.61 -21.43 -21.08
C THR A 34 -21.53 -22.17 -22.40
N ALA A 35 -22.68 -22.44 -23.06
CA ALA A 35 -22.71 -23.10 -24.37
C ALA A 35 -22.07 -22.23 -25.46
N LEU A 36 -22.31 -20.90 -25.45
CA LEU A 36 -21.69 -19.96 -26.38
C LEU A 36 -20.18 -19.95 -26.24
N LEU A 37 -19.68 -19.90 -25.00
CA LEU A 37 -18.25 -19.92 -24.69
C LEU A 37 -17.59 -21.23 -25.16
N GLN A 38 -18.17 -22.40 -24.81
CA GLN A 38 -17.64 -23.70 -25.22
C GLN A 38 -17.54 -23.81 -26.75
N ARG A 39 -18.54 -23.29 -27.43
CA ARG A 39 -18.56 -23.29 -28.89
C ARG A 39 -17.52 -22.34 -29.47
N LEU A 40 -17.37 -21.13 -28.93
CA LEU A 40 -16.34 -20.16 -29.32
C LEU A 40 -14.94 -20.79 -29.21
N LEU A 41 -14.67 -21.47 -28.10
CA LEU A 41 -13.38 -22.14 -27.86
C LEU A 41 -13.14 -23.32 -28.81
N SER A 42 -14.19 -24.02 -29.26
CA SER A 42 -14.06 -25.14 -30.21
C SER A 42 -13.88 -24.70 -31.67
N GLU A 43 -14.51 -23.57 -32.07
CA GLU A 43 -14.43 -23.06 -33.45
C GLU A 43 -13.22 -22.16 -33.70
N GLN A 44 -12.76 -21.47 -32.70
CA GLN A 44 -11.51 -20.70 -32.71
C GLN A 44 -10.50 -21.38 -31.78
N SER A 45 -9.31 -21.65 -32.29
CA SER A 45 -8.15 -22.05 -31.47
C SER A 45 -7.31 -20.78 -31.18
N PRO A 46 -7.73 -19.87 -30.25
CA PRO A 46 -6.92 -18.70 -29.91
C PRO A 46 -5.57 -19.20 -29.36
N ARG A 47 -4.49 -18.54 -29.73
CA ARG A 47 -3.12 -18.94 -29.36
C ARG A 47 -2.91 -19.05 -27.86
N SER A 48 -3.72 -18.34 -27.05
CA SER A 48 -3.62 -18.32 -25.59
C SER A 48 -4.93 -17.86 -24.98
N VAL A 49 -5.54 -18.70 -24.15
CA VAL A 49 -6.80 -18.42 -23.45
C VAL A 49 -6.58 -18.48 -21.95
N PHE A 50 -7.02 -17.43 -21.24
CA PHE A 50 -7.07 -17.42 -19.79
C PHE A 50 -8.52 -17.36 -19.32
N VAL A 51 -8.84 -18.20 -18.33
CA VAL A 51 -10.16 -18.27 -17.72
C VAL A 51 -10.03 -17.98 -16.23
N MET A 52 -10.78 -16.97 -15.76
CA MET A 52 -10.89 -16.63 -14.35
C MET A 52 -12.31 -16.96 -13.88
N GLY A 53 -12.46 -18.02 -13.09
CA GLY A 53 -13.75 -18.50 -12.57
C GLY A 53 -13.73 -19.97 -12.23
N GLU A 54 -14.83 -20.45 -11.63
CA GLU A 54 -15.01 -21.84 -11.25
C GLU A 54 -16.04 -22.50 -12.18
N GLY A 55 -15.77 -23.74 -12.61
CA GLY A 55 -16.76 -24.54 -13.36
C GLY A 55 -16.76 -24.37 -14.87
N ILE A 56 -15.84 -23.61 -15.46
CA ILE A 56 -15.60 -23.59 -16.90
C ILE A 56 -14.53 -24.65 -17.20
N ALA A 57 -14.98 -25.80 -17.69
CA ALA A 57 -14.09 -26.91 -18.05
C ALA A 57 -13.19 -26.49 -19.21
N SER A 58 -11.89 -26.60 -19.04
CA SER A 58 -10.90 -26.51 -20.11
C SER A 58 -10.98 -27.75 -20.97
N ALA A 59 -11.17 -27.58 -22.27
CA ALA A 59 -11.12 -28.67 -23.24
C ALA A 59 -9.70 -28.91 -23.79
N ASP A 60 -8.72 -28.02 -23.46
CA ASP A 60 -7.38 -28.06 -24.06
C ASP A 60 -6.31 -27.61 -23.06
N ASP A 61 -5.09 -28.19 -23.16
CA ASP A 61 -3.89 -27.83 -22.39
C ASP A 61 -3.44 -26.35 -22.61
N ALA A 62 -3.90 -25.72 -23.69
CA ALA A 62 -3.61 -24.33 -24.02
C ALA A 62 -4.40 -23.31 -23.17
N THR A 63 -5.41 -23.76 -22.42
CA THR A 63 -6.25 -22.89 -21.59
C THR A 63 -5.77 -22.87 -20.15
N LYS A 64 -5.39 -21.68 -19.65
CA LYS A 64 -5.00 -21.50 -18.27
C LYS A 64 -6.18 -21.05 -17.41
N CYS A 65 -6.55 -21.86 -16.42
CA CYS A 65 -7.62 -21.56 -15.48
C CYS A 65 -7.08 -21.10 -14.12
N VAL A 66 -7.68 -20.03 -13.56
CA VAL A 66 -7.42 -19.54 -12.21
C VAL A 66 -8.73 -19.24 -11.50
N SER A 67 -8.75 -19.33 -10.17
CA SER A 67 -9.93 -18.91 -9.41
C SER A 67 -10.12 -17.39 -9.44
N VAL A 68 -11.32 -16.91 -9.14
CA VAL A 68 -11.69 -15.48 -9.15
C VAL A 68 -10.73 -14.62 -8.30
N LYS A 69 -10.17 -15.15 -7.23
CA LYS A 69 -9.22 -14.47 -6.33
C LYS A 69 -7.74 -14.62 -6.70
N GLN A 70 -7.42 -15.25 -7.83
CA GLN A 70 -6.06 -15.60 -8.23
C GLN A 70 -5.60 -14.93 -9.53
N GLY A 71 -6.27 -13.88 -9.98
CA GLY A 71 -5.90 -13.17 -11.22
C GLY A 71 -4.46 -12.66 -11.25
N GLN A 72 -3.86 -12.38 -10.09
CA GLN A 72 -2.44 -12.00 -9.97
C GLN A 72 -1.47 -13.09 -10.48
N ARG A 73 -1.90 -14.37 -10.52
CA ARG A 73 -1.08 -15.45 -11.08
C ARG A 73 -0.92 -15.39 -12.61
N LEU A 74 -1.73 -14.57 -13.27
CA LEU A 74 -1.64 -14.31 -14.71
C LEU A 74 -0.65 -13.19 -15.06
N LEU A 75 -0.10 -12.51 -14.05
CA LEU A 75 0.86 -11.44 -14.24
C LEU A 75 2.15 -11.95 -14.88
N GLY A 76 2.72 -11.15 -15.77
CA GLY A 76 3.92 -11.52 -16.53
C GLY A 76 3.64 -12.43 -17.74
N GLN A 77 2.41 -12.94 -17.89
CA GLN A 77 1.97 -13.75 -19.00
C GLN A 77 1.07 -12.96 -19.95
N GLU A 78 0.83 -13.53 -21.15
CA GLU A 78 0.06 -12.88 -22.21
C GLU A 78 -1.02 -13.81 -22.76
N CYS A 79 -2.22 -13.26 -22.97
CA CYS A 79 -3.32 -13.95 -23.62
C CYS A 79 -4.00 -13.09 -24.68
N GLN A 80 -4.67 -13.76 -25.64
CA GLN A 80 -5.51 -13.12 -26.64
C GLN A 80 -7.00 -13.14 -26.27
N LEU A 81 -7.42 -14.12 -25.48
CA LEU A 81 -8.77 -14.18 -24.93
C LEU A 81 -8.69 -14.34 -23.41
N LEU A 82 -9.33 -13.40 -22.71
CA LEU A 82 -9.53 -13.47 -21.26
C LEU A 82 -11.02 -13.63 -20.98
N VAL A 83 -11.40 -14.77 -20.42
CA VAL A 83 -12.76 -15.03 -19.96
C VAL A 83 -12.86 -14.85 -18.48
N VAL A 84 -13.82 -14.06 -18.01
CA VAL A 84 -14.06 -13.84 -16.58
C VAL A 84 -15.51 -14.17 -16.21
N ASP A 85 -15.67 -15.13 -15.31
CA ASP A 85 -16.98 -15.50 -14.77
C ASP A 85 -17.33 -14.64 -13.57
N CYS A 86 -18.16 -13.63 -13.79
CA CYS A 86 -18.64 -12.69 -12.78
C CYS A 86 -20.01 -13.07 -12.19
N ARG A 87 -20.58 -14.24 -12.56
CA ARG A 87 -21.95 -14.64 -12.21
C ARG A 87 -22.15 -14.90 -10.71
N LYS A 88 -21.11 -15.38 -10.01
CA LYS A 88 -21.21 -15.75 -8.59
C LYS A 88 -20.36 -14.90 -7.67
N GLN A 89 -19.16 -14.55 -8.09
CA GLN A 89 -18.18 -13.81 -7.29
C GLN A 89 -17.40 -12.86 -8.18
N PHE A 90 -16.97 -11.76 -7.60
CA PHE A 90 -16.09 -10.78 -8.23
C PHE A 90 -15.00 -10.36 -7.26
N ASP A 91 -13.75 -10.25 -7.73
CA ASP A 91 -12.63 -9.68 -6.99
C ASP A 91 -11.97 -8.63 -7.88
N ALA A 92 -12.13 -7.37 -7.50
CA ALA A 92 -11.71 -6.24 -8.33
C ALA A 92 -10.20 -6.19 -8.56
N ASN A 93 -9.39 -6.60 -7.57
CA ASN A 93 -7.93 -6.65 -7.70
C ASN A 93 -7.51 -7.75 -8.68
N SER A 94 -8.05 -8.95 -8.51
CA SER A 94 -7.75 -10.08 -9.40
C SER A 94 -8.20 -9.82 -10.82
N PHE A 95 -9.39 -9.23 -10.99
CA PHE A 95 -9.92 -8.84 -12.29
C PHE A 95 -8.99 -7.83 -13.00
N SER A 96 -8.66 -6.74 -12.32
CA SER A 96 -7.77 -5.71 -12.87
C SER A 96 -6.37 -6.27 -13.21
N ALA A 97 -5.87 -7.19 -12.37
CA ALA A 97 -4.60 -7.88 -12.62
C ALA A 97 -4.67 -8.76 -13.87
N ALA A 98 -5.73 -9.56 -14.02
CA ALA A 98 -5.95 -10.45 -15.16
C ALA A 98 -6.08 -9.66 -16.47
N CYS A 99 -6.81 -8.53 -16.46
CA CYS A 99 -6.92 -7.64 -17.64
C CYS A 99 -5.55 -7.09 -18.09
N GLY A 100 -4.56 -7.01 -17.20
CA GLY A 100 -3.19 -6.65 -17.53
C GLY A 100 -2.42 -7.72 -18.32
N ALA A 101 -2.92 -8.97 -18.37
CA ALA A 101 -2.35 -10.05 -19.17
C ALA A 101 -2.90 -10.07 -20.61
N LEU A 102 -4.00 -9.38 -20.88
CA LEU A 102 -4.60 -9.32 -22.21
C LEU A 102 -3.78 -8.40 -23.12
N CYS A 103 -3.34 -8.96 -24.26
CA CYS A 103 -2.53 -8.24 -25.25
C CYS A 103 -3.37 -7.33 -26.14
N GLY A 104 -2.73 -6.38 -26.80
CA GLY A 104 -3.35 -5.62 -27.91
C GLY A 104 -3.87 -6.54 -29.00
N GLY A 105 -5.07 -6.27 -29.48
CA GLY A 105 -5.81 -7.18 -30.35
C GLY A 105 -6.56 -8.31 -29.62
N GLY A 106 -6.51 -8.34 -28.28
CA GLY A 106 -7.20 -9.34 -27.49
C GLY A 106 -8.62 -8.96 -27.09
N MET A 107 -9.41 -9.96 -26.68
CA MET A 107 -10.79 -9.80 -26.25
C MET A 107 -10.97 -10.24 -24.79
N LEU A 108 -11.60 -9.37 -24.01
CA LEU A 108 -12.16 -9.66 -22.68
C LEU A 108 -13.60 -10.11 -22.85
N LEU A 109 -13.96 -11.30 -22.34
CA LEU A 109 -15.31 -11.81 -22.35
C LEU A 109 -15.82 -11.96 -20.92
N LEU A 110 -16.87 -11.22 -20.57
CA LEU A 110 -17.47 -11.21 -19.24
C LEU A 110 -18.78 -11.99 -19.23
N LEU A 111 -18.86 -12.98 -18.35
CA LEU A 111 -20.11 -13.69 -18.06
C LEU A 111 -20.77 -13.06 -16.84
N VAL A 112 -21.94 -12.48 -17.02
CA VAL A 112 -22.66 -11.76 -15.95
C VAL A 112 -24.00 -12.37 -15.65
N SER A 113 -24.41 -12.36 -14.38
CA SER A 113 -25.73 -12.86 -13.98
C SER A 113 -26.84 -11.87 -14.37
N GLU A 114 -28.01 -12.39 -14.70
CA GLU A 114 -29.23 -11.58 -14.92
C GLU A 114 -29.90 -11.09 -13.62
N HIS A 115 -29.31 -11.43 -12.44
CA HIS A 115 -29.89 -11.02 -11.17
C HIS A 115 -29.81 -9.50 -10.99
N ALA A 116 -30.82 -8.93 -10.35
CA ALA A 116 -30.83 -7.51 -10.03
C ALA A 116 -29.68 -7.13 -9.10
N ALA A 117 -29.01 -6.01 -9.41
CA ALA A 117 -27.96 -5.45 -8.57
C ALA A 117 -28.56 -4.92 -7.25
N ASN A 118 -28.20 -5.54 -6.13
CA ASN A 118 -28.77 -5.27 -4.81
C ASN A 118 -27.91 -4.33 -3.97
N THR A 119 -26.60 -4.27 -4.23
CA THR A 119 -25.67 -3.41 -3.49
C THR A 119 -25.21 -2.22 -4.34
N PRO A 120 -24.81 -1.09 -3.73
CA PRO A 120 -24.24 0.03 -4.47
C PRO A 120 -23.05 -0.37 -5.35
N TRP A 121 -22.23 -1.33 -4.92
CA TRP A 121 -21.15 -1.86 -5.74
C TRP A 121 -21.65 -2.59 -7.00
N GLU A 122 -22.64 -3.46 -6.86
CA GLU A 122 -23.22 -4.19 -8.00
C GLU A 122 -23.87 -3.21 -8.99
N GLN A 123 -24.58 -2.19 -8.50
CA GLN A 123 -25.15 -1.13 -9.32
C GLN A 123 -24.08 -0.36 -10.08
N TRP A 124 -23.00 0.04 -9.38
CA TRP A 124 -21.84 0.69 -10.00
C TRP A 124 -21.24 -0.18 -11.11
N LEU A 125 -20.91 -1.43 -10.80
CA LEU A 125 -20.27 -2.34 -11.74
C LEU A 125 -21.15 -2.64 -12.95
N THR A 126 -22.46 -2.84 -12.74
CA THR A 126 -23.41 -3.04 -13.82
C THR A 126 -23.45 -1.83 -14.76
N GLY A 127 -23.50 -0.61 -14.21
CA GLY A 127 -23.45 0.62 -15.00
C GLY A 127 -22.13 0.76 -15.80
N GLN A 128 -21.00 0.29 -15.23
CA GLN A 128 -19.73 0.27 -15.96
C GLN A 128 -19.72 -0.80 -17.06
N PHE A 129 -20.31 -1.97 -16.82
CA PHE A 129 -20.42 -3.01 -17.84
C PHE A 129 -21.26 -2.57 -19.03
N GLU A 130 -22.26 -1.71 -18.85
CA GLU A 130 -23.06 -1.14 -19.94
C GLU A 130 -22.26 -0.31 -20.94
N GLN A 131 -21.07 0.16 -20.57
CA GLN A 131 -20.18 0.89 -21.47
C GLN A 131 -19.38 -0.02 -22.41
N LEU A 132 -19.39 -1.33 -22.21
CA LEU A 132 -18.77 -2.34 -23.07
C LEU A 132 -19.74 -2.83 -24.13
N ILE A 133 -19.26 -3.64 -25.09
CA ILE A 133 -20.12 -4.30 -26.05
C ILE A 133 -21.05 -5.26 -25.32
N GLN A 134 -22.35 -5.14 -25.54
CA GLN A 134 -23.36 -6.01 -24.94
C GLN A 134 -23.82 -7.03 -25.96
N MET A 135 -23.83 -8.31 -25.58
CA MET A 135 -24.31 -9.41 -26.41
C MET A 135 -25.31 -10.27 -25.63
N GLY A 136 -26.51 -10.42 -26.22
CA GLY A 136 -27.58 -11.29 -25.72
C GLY A 136 -27.93 -12.42 -26.67
N GLY A 137 -29.01 -13.13 -26.36
CA GLY A 137 -29.57 -14.21 -27.19
C GLY A 137 -29.89 -13.79 -28.63
N ASP A 138 -30.28 -12.52 -28.83
CA ASP A 138 -30.64 -11.95 -30.15
C ASP A 138 -29.46 -11.29 -30.88
N GLY A 139 -28.25 -11.33 -30.32
CA GLY A 139 -27.04 -10.73 -30.91
C GLY A 139 -26.53 -9.53 -30.13
N ILE A 140 -25.77 -8.64 -30.80
CA ILE A 140 -25.23 -7.40 -30.21
C ILE A 140 -26.38 -6.42 -29.93
N THR A 141 -26.57 -6.06 -28.67
CA THR A 141 -27.60 -5.11 -28.21
C THR A 141 -27.09 -3.70 -28.00
N HIS A 142 -25.76 -3.57 -27.75
CA HIS A 142 -25.06 -2.29 -27.62
C HIS A 142 -23.61 -2.43 -28.08
N GLN A 143 -23.13 -1.40 -28.81
CA GLN A 143 -21.72 -1.28 -29.20
C GLN A 143 -21.26 0.16 -29.01
N PRO A 144 -20.21 0.41 -28.20
CA PRO A 144 -19.69 1.74 -28.01
C PRO A 144 -19.03 2.28 -29.30
N VAL A 145 -18.99 3.60 -29.43
CA VAL A 145 -18.25 4.25 -30.50
C VAL A 145 -16.77 4.12 -30.26
N TRP A 146 -16.06 3.56 -31.19
CA TRP A 146 -14.61 3.36 -31.09
C TRP A 146 -13.87 4.68 -31.34
N PRO A 147 -12.80 4.98 -30.59
CA PRO A 147 -11.97 6.14 -30.85
C PRO A 147 -11.31 6.03 -32.24
N PRO A 148 -10.94 7.16 -32.89
CA PRO A 148 -10.17 7.12 -34.13
C PRO A 148 -8.81 6.47 -33.92
N LEU A 149 -8.34 5.69 -34.91
CA LEU A 149 -7.03 5.06 -34.86
C LEU A 149 -5.91 6.11 -34.67
N PRO A 150 -4.94 5.86 -33.79
CA PRO A 150 -3.82 6.76 -33.59
C PRO A 150 -2.97 6.87 -34.88
N THR A 151 -2.74 8.09 -35.33
CA THR A 151 -2.05 8.39 -36.61
C THR A 151 -0.54 8.20 -36.58
N ASN A 152 0.09 8.03 -35.40
CA ASN A 152 1.54 7.97 -35.21
C ASN A 152 2.02 6.71 -34.50
N ALA A 153 2.16 5.60 -35.21
CA ALA A 153 2.71 4.34 -34.67
C ALA A 153 4.26 4.29 -34.63
N THR A 154 4.96 5.28 -35.19
CA THR A 154 6.39 5.20 -35.51
C THR A 154 7.36 5.33 -34.33
N ALA A 155 6.91 5.71 -33.13
CA ALA A 155 7.78 5.93 -31.98
C ALA A 155 7.45 5.03 -30.75
N ARG A 156 6.83 3.87 -30.99
CA ARG A 156 6.31 2.99 -29.91
C ARG A 156 7.32 2.66 -28.79
N PHE A 157 8.61 2.54 -29.09
CA PHE A 157 9.65 2.16 -28.14
C PHE A 157 10.63 3.28 -27.77
N ALA A 158 10.39 4.53 -28.25
CA ALA A 158 11.32 5.62 -28.03
C ALA A 158 11.56 5.94 -26.54
N GLN A 159 10.51 5.91 -25.73
CA GLN A 159 10.61 6.17 -24.29
C GLN A 159 11.34 5.04 -23.55
N GLN A 160 11.12 3.78 -23.95
CA GLN A 160 11.81 2.63 -23.39
C GLN A 160 13.29 2.66 -23.75
N GLN A 161 13.63 3.03 -24.99
CA GLN A 161 15.02 3.21 -25.41
C GLN A 161 15.70 4.32 -24.59
N GLN A 162 15.02 5.42 -24.35
CA GLN A 162 15.50 6.50 -23.47
C GLN A 162 15.70 6.00 -22.04
N ALA A 163 14.80 5.15 -21.51
CA ALA A 163 14.97 4.54 -20.19
C ALA A 163 16.22 3.67 -20.12
N ILE A 164 16.46 2.82 -21.12
CA ILE A 164 17.66 1.98 -21.23
C ILE A 164 18.93 2.84 -21.21
N GLU A 165 19.00 3.91 -22.00
CA GLU A 165 20.12 4.83 -22.02
C GLU A 165 20.37 5.49 -20.67
N HIS A 166 19.30 5.84 -19.95
CA HIS A 166 19.41 6.43 -18.62
C HIS A 166 19.91 5.42 -17.56
N VAL A 167 19.51 4.14 -17.65
CA VAL A 167 20.10 3.08 -16.81
C VAL A 167 21.61 2.97 -17.05
N HIS A 168 22.07 3.00 -18.31
CA HIS A 168 23.49 3.04 -18.64
C HIS A 168 24.20 4.26 -18.04
N HIS A 169 23.55 5.44 -18.07
CA HIS A 169 24.10 6.66 -17.46
C HIS A 169 24.25 6.58 -15.94
N VAL A 170 23.42 5.82 -15.21
CA VAL A 170 23.60 5.58 -13.76
C VAL A 170 24.90 4.86 -13.48
N VAL A 171 25.32 3.94 -14.38
CA VAL A 171 26.57 3.18 -14.25
C VAL A 171 27.79 4.03 -14.63
N THR A 172 27.69 4.78 -15.73
CA THR A 172 28.82 5.54 -16.30
C THR A 172 28.99 6.94 -15.68
N GLY A 173 27.94 7.48 -15.11
CA GLY A 173 27.90 8.82 -14.54
C GLY A 173 28.37 8.89 -13.08
N HIS A 174 28.16 10.06 -12.48
CA HIS A 174 28.51 10.32 -11.09
C HIS A 174 27.69 9.45 -10.12
N ARG A 175 28.32 9.01 -9.03
CA ARG A 175 27.64 8.32 -7.92
C ARG A 175 26.59 9.21 -7.26
N LYS A 176 25.61 8.61 -6.59
CA LYS A 176 24.51 9.29 -5.87
C LYS A 176 23.56 10.09 -6.78
N ARG A 177 23.46 9.72 -8.07
CA ARG A 177 22.47 10.23 -9.02
C ARG A 177 21.56 9.09 -9.47
N PRO A 178 20.58 8.68 -8.64
CA PRO A 178 19.70 7.59 -8.96
C PRO A 178 18.76 7.97 -10.11
N LEU A 179 18.26 6.96 -10.82
CA LEU A 179 17.17 7.07 -11.78
C LEU A 179 15.89 6.54 -11.14
N LEU A 180 14.80 7.28 -11.25
CA LEU A 180 13.45 6.83 -10.96
C LEU A 180 12.68 6.73 -12.28
N LEU A 181 12.25 5.50 -12.61
CA LEU A 181 11.34 5.21 -13.71
C LEU A 181 9.93 5.05 -13.18
N THR A 182 9.02 5.89 -13.60
CA THR A 182 7.59 5.74 -13.28
C THR A 182 6.81 5.51 -14.55
N ALA A 183 5.75 4.73 -14.46
CA ALA A 183 4.83 4.51 -15.57
C ALA A 183 3.56 3.82 -15.07
N ASP A 184 2.54 3.83 -15.90
CA ASP A 184 1.42 2.92 -15.72
C ASP A 184 1.81 1.50 -16.13
N ARG A 185 0.89 0.57 -15.95
CA ARG A 185 1.12 -0.81 -16.34
C ARG A 185 1.23 -0.96 -17.85
N GLY A 186 1.98 -1.96 -18.33
CA GLY A 186 2.14 -2.25 -19.76
C GLY A 186 3.04 -1.28 -20.53
N ARG A 187 3.81 -0.41 -19.82
CA ARG A 187 4.75 0.55 -20.44
C ARG A 187 6.19 0.05 -20.55
N GLY A 188 6.48 -1.20 -20.15
CA GLY A 188 7.78 -1.83 -20.36
C GLY A 188 8.89 -1.44 -19.39
N LYS A 189 8.58 -1.00 -18.16
CA LYS A 189 9.59 -0.70 -17.11
C LYS A 189 10.55 -1.85 -16.89
N SER A 190 10.04 -3.01 -16.48
CA SER A 190 10.85 -4.20 -16.17
C SER A 190 11.60 -4.72 -17.41
N SER A 191 11.00 -4.61 -18.61
CA SER A 191 11.67 -4.92 -19.87
C SER A 191 12.86 -4.02 -20.12
N ALA A 192 12.72 -2.70 -19.90
CA ALA A 192 13.83 -1.75 -20.05
C ALA A 192 14.96 -2.04 -19.05
N LEU A 193 14.64 -2.38 -17.80
CA LEU A 193 15.64 -2.82 -16.80
C LEU A 193 16.37 -4.08 -17.25
N GLY A 194 15.64 -5.07 -17.77
CA GLY A 194 16.21 -6.32 -18.27
C GLY A 194 17.13 -6.12 -19.47
N ILE A 195 16.67 -5.39 -20.49
CA ILE A 195 17.47 -5.09 -21.69
C ILE A 195 18.76 -4.33 -21.29
N ALA A 196 18.64 -3.28 -20.49
CA ALA A 196 19.81 -2.52 -20.03
C ALA A 196 20.78 -3.40 -19.24
N SER A 197 20.28 -4.29 -18.37
CA SER A 197 21.11 -5.22 -17.60
C SER A 197 21.88 -6.19 -18.51
N GLY A 198 21.21 -6.80 -19.48
CA GLY A 198 21.85 -7.72 -20.43
C GLY A 198 22.91 -7.03 -21.29
N GLN A 199 22.65 -5.80 -21.77
CA GLN A 199 23.64 -5.00 -22.49
C GLN A 199 24.86 -4.63 -21.64
N LEU A 200 24.64 -4.29 -20.37
CA LEU A 200 25.72 -4.02 -19.42
C LEU A 200 26.53 -5.29 -19.12
N MET A 201 25.90 -6.43 -18.91
CA MET A 201 26.54 -7.71 -18.68
C MET A 201 27.40 -8.17 -19.87
N LYS A 202 26.98 -7.84 -21.09
CA LYS A 202 27.73 -8.15 -22.33
C LYS A 202 29.00 -7.31 -22.46
N THR A 203 28.97 -6.08 -21.96
CA THR A 203 30.03 -5.08 -22.22
C THR A 203 30.93 -4.78 -21.05
N ARG A 204 30.57 -5.22 -19.81
CA ARG A 204 31.28 -4.83 -18.59
C ARG A 204 31.41 -5.98 -17.61
N LYS A 205 32.50 -5.98 -16.85
CA LYS A 205 32.65 -6.80 -15.66
C LYS A 205 31.93 -6.12 -14.51
N MET A 206 30.78 -6.71 -14.05
CA MET A 206 30.00 -6.06 -12.99
C MET A 206 29.05 -7.01 -12.27
N ARG A 207 28.67 -6.61 -11.06
CA ARG A 207 27.61 -7.25 -10.27
C ARG A 207 26.40 -6.33 -10.19
N ILE A 208 25.30 -6.77 -10.76
CA ILE A 208 24.00 -6.13 -10.71
C ILE A 208 23.13 -6.86 -9.67
N LEU A 209 22.64 -6.15 -8.67
CA LEU A 209 21.63 -6.68 -7.77
C LEU A 209 20.25 -6.20 -8.21
N LEU A 210 19.29 -7.10 -8.13
CA LEU A 210 17.89 -6.84 -8.42
C LEU A 210 17.08 -7.18 -7.18
N THR A 211 16.21 -6.27 -6.74
CA THR A 211 15.27 -6.49 -5.65
C THR A 211 13.86 -6.06 -6.05
N ALA A 212 12.86 -6.75 -5.54
CA ALA A 212 11.44 -6.49 -5.78
C ALA A 212 10.62 -7.14 -4.67
N PRO A 213 9.33 -6.80 -4.50
CA PRO A 213 8.47 -7.37 -3.46
C PRO A 213 8.35 -8.89 -3.52
N THR A 214 8.36 -9.47 -4.71
CA THR A 214 8.25 -10.92 -4.93
C THR A 214 9.20 -11.40 -6.03
N PRO A 215 9.66 -12.67 -6.00
CA PRO A 215 10.47 -13.24 -7.06
C PRO A 215 9.77 -13.27 -8.43
N ALA A 216 8.44 -13.46 -8.47
CA ALA A 216 7.68 -13.46 -9.71
C ALA A 216 7.70 -12.10 -10.44
N ALA A 217 7.81 -10.99 -9.71
CA ALA A 217 7.86 -9.65 -10.30
C ALA A 217 9.10 -9.44 -11.18
N VAL A 218 10.19 -10.16 -10.92
CA VAL A 218 11.47 -9.97 -11.62
C VAL A 218 11.69 -10.92 -12.80
N GLU A 219 10.80 -11.88 -13.03
CA GLU A 219 10.90 -12.80 -14.19
C GLU A 219 11.06 -12.07 -15.53
N PRO A 220 10.29 -10.97 -15.83
CA PRO A 220 10.48 -10.23 -17.07
C PRO A 220 11.87 -9.59 -17.18
N VAL A 221 12.47 -9.14 -16.06
CA VAL A 221 13.82 -8.57 -16.06
C VAL A 221 14.84 -9.62 -16.49
N PHE A 222 14.77 -10.82 -15.91
CA PHE A 222 15.65 -11.94 -16.30
C PHE A 222 15.46 -12.37 -17.73
N HIS A 223 14.20 -12.52 -18.18
CA HIS A 223 13.89 -12.91 -19.55
C HIS A 223 14.48 -11.93 -20.58
N HIS A 224 14.27 -10.62 -20.37
CA HIS A 224 14.81 -9.61 -21.27
C HIS A 224 16.34 -9.42 -21.16
N ALA A 225 16.92 -9.64 -19.98
CA ALA A 225 18.38 -9.64 -19.85
C ALA A 225 19.01 -10.80 -20.62
N GLN A 226 18.44 -12.00 -20.50
CA GLN A 226 18.87 -13.18 -21.22
C GLN A 226 18.83 -12.98 -22.73
N SER A 227 17.76 -12.38 -23.28
CA SER A 227 17.62 -12.12 -24.71
C SER A 227 18.71 -11.19 -25.29
N GLN A 228 19.45 -10.47 -24.45
CA GLN A 228 20.56 -9.61 -24.89
C GLN A 228 21.93 -10.31 -24.89
N LEU A 229 22.02 -11.55 -24.32
CA LEU A 229 23.29 -12.27 -24.16
C LEU A 229 23.64 -13.17 -25.33
N ASP A 230 23.12 -12.89 -26.53
CA ASP A 230 23.49 -13.63 -27.75
C ASP A 230 25.01 -13.58 -27.99
N GLY A 231 25.59 -14.79 -28.19
CA GLY A 231 27.05 -14.95 -28.38
C GLY A 231 27.88 -14.89 -27.08
N VAL A 232 27.24 -14.84 -25.90
CA VAL A 232 27.92 -14.93 -24.60
C VAL A 232 27.55 -16.23 -23.92
N VAL A 233 28.53 -16.91 -23.31
CA VAL A 233 28.24 -18.09 -22.46
C VAL A 233 27.66 -17.62 -21.14
N TRP A 234 26.48 -18.14 -20.76
CA TRP A 234 25.79 -17.78 -19.53
C TRP A 234 25.11 -18.98 -18.88
N GLN A 235 24.83 -18.87 -17.58
CA GLN A 235 24.08 -19.85 -16.79
C GLN A 235 22.98 -19.14 -16.03
N GLN A 236 21.84 -19.78 -15.88
CA GLN A 236 20.70 -19.25 -15.12
C GLN A 236 20.28 -20.23 -14.03
N SER A 237 20.02 -19.67 -12.84
CA SER A 237 19.27 -20.30 -11.76
C SER A 237 18.00 -19.50 -11.49
N LYS A 238 17.17 -19.95 -10.54
CA LYS A 238 15.91 -19.24 -10.18
C LYS A 238 16.10 -17.77 -9.78
N SER A 239 17.26 -17.40 -9.26
CA SER A 239 17.53 -16.06 -8.73
C SER A 239 18.77 -15.39 -9.30
N LYS A 240 19.43 -16.01 -10.29
CA LYS A 240 20.72 -15.54 -10.77
C LYS A 240 20.90 -15.84 -12.25
N LEU A 241 21.37 -14.85 -13.01
CA LEU A 241 21.86 -14.96 -14.37
C LEU A 241 23.33 -14.56 -14.34
N GLU A 242 24.23 -15.45 -14.76
CA GLU A 242 25.66 -15.29 -14.65
C GLU A 242 26.34 -15.53 -16.00
N SER A 243 27.21 -14.63 -16.40
CA SER A 243 28.14 -14.76 -17.52
C SER A 243 29.56 -14.83 -17.00
N GLU A 244 30.55 -15.04 -17.87
CA GLU A 244 31.96 -15.10 -17.49
C GLU A 244 32.42 -13.89 -16.66
N ASN A 245 31.91 -12.71 -16.98
CA ASN A 245 32.40 -11.44 -16.39
C ASN A 245 31.36 -10.70 -15.56
N ALA A 246 30.08 -11.07 -15.59
CA ALA A 246 29.02 -10.31 -14.96
C ALA A 246 27.93 -11.20 -14.36
N VAL A 247 27.24 -10.66 -13.36
CA VAL A 247 26.16 -11.33 -12.68
C VAL A 247 25.00 -10.40 -12.46
N LEU A 248 23.77 -10.86 -12.74
CA LEU A 248 22.50 -10.29 -12.31
C LEU A 248 21.88 -11.24 -11.27
N GLU A 249 21.67 -10.76 -10.04
CA GLU A 249 21.22 -11.58 -8.90
C GLU A 249 20.04 -10.95 -8.20
N PHE A 250 18.96 -11.69 -8.02
CA PHE A 250 17.80 -11.29 -7.22
C PHE A 250 18.06 -11.57 -5.74
N ILE A 251 17.80 -10.57 -4.89
CA ILE A 251 17.83 -10.68 -3.44
C ILE A 251 16.56 -10.01 -2.89
N ALA A 252 15.85 -10.71 -1.99
CA ALA A 252 14.66 -10.15 -1.35
C ALA A 252 15.00 -8.88 -0.53
N PRO A 253 14.08 -7.92 -0.41
CA PRO A 253 14.36 -6.62 0.21
C PRO A 253 14.88 -6.68 1.64
N ASP A 254 14.34 -7.58 2.46
CA ASP A 254 14.77 -7.83 3.84
C ASP A 254 16.17 -8.42 3.91
N ASP A 255 16.44 -9.44 3.12
CA ASP A 255 17.74 -10.09 3.01
C ASP A 255 18.84 -9.14 2.45
N LEU A 256 18.47 -8.31 1.46
CA LEU A 256 19.33 -7.26 0.92
C LEU A 256 19.79 -6.28 2.03
N LEU A 257 18.87 -5.85 2.90
CA LEU A 257 19.14 -4.94 4.01
C LEU A 257 19.86 -5.59 5.19
N GLN A 258 19.73 -6.90 5.35
CA GLN A 258 20.43 -7.66 6.37
C GLN A 258 21.90 -7.90 5.99
N ARG A 259 22.16 -8.29 4.74
CA ARG A 259 23.50 -8.67 4.26
C ARG A 259 24.31 -7.49 3.71
N LEU A 260 23.64 -6.49 3.14
CA LEU A 260 24.24 -5.33 2.47
C LEU A 260 25.37 -5.71 1.49
N PRO A 261 25.15 -6.64 0.56
CA PRO A 261 26.19 -7.12 -0.33
C PRO A 261 26.66 -6.01 -1.28
N LYS A 262 27.97 -5.99 -1.59
CA LYS A 262 28.55 -5.03 -2.54
C LYS A 262 28.03 -5.28 -3.95
N CYS A 263 27.70 -4.22 -4.67
CA CYS A 263 27.33 -4.27 -6.09
C CYS A 263 27.77 -3.00 -6.84
N ASP A 264 27.79 -3.09 -8.15
CA ASP A 264 28.06 -1.96 -9.05
C ASP A 264 26.77 -1.21 -9.39
N LEU A 265 25.62 -1.91 -9.44
CA LEU A 265 24.30 -1.35 -9.72
C LEU A 265 23.25 -2.10 -8.89
N LEU A 266 22.35 -1.36 -8.23
CA LEU A 266 21.14 -1.88 -7.60
C LEU A 266 19.93 -1.48 -8.44
N LEU A 267 19.14 -2.46 -8.86
CA LEU A 267 17.83 -2.29 -9.47
C LEU A 267 16.75 -2.60 -8.44
N ILE A 268 15.78 -1.71 -8.28
CA ILE A 268 14.63 -1.89 -7.39
C ILE A 268 13.39 -1.84 -8.26
N ASP A 269 12.83 -3.01 -8.60
CA ASP A 269 11.61 -3.09 -9.40
C ASP A 269 10.37 -3.10 -8.50
N GLU A 270 9.28 -2.53 -8.99
CA GLU A 270 8.03 -2.29 -8.24
C GLU A 270 8.29 -1.65 -6.85
N ALA A 271 9.12 -0.60 -6.85
CA ALA A 271 9.60 0.07 -5.63
C ALA A 271 8.47 0.57 -4.73
N ALA A 272 7.32 0.98 -5.28
CA ALA A 272 6.18 1.43 -4.51
C ALA A 272 5.58 0.35 -3.59
N ALA A 273 5.76 -0.91 -3.91
CA ALA A 273 5.29 -2.02 -3.07
C ALA A 273 6.29 -2.41 -1.95
N ILE A 274 7.46 -1.78 -1.91
CA ILE A 274 8.44 -1.95 -0.83
C ILE A 274 8.23 -0.86 0.22
N PRO A 275 8.20 -1.19 1.53
CA PRO A 275 8.03 -0.21 2.60
C PRO A 275 9.03 0.95 2.54
N LEU A 276 8.55 2.19 2.71
CA LEU A 276 9.39 3.40 2.63
C LEU A 276 10.63 3.38 3.53
N PRO A 277 10.57 2.89 4.79
CA PRO A 277 11.77 2.79 5.63
C PRO A 277 12.86 1.90 5.01
N MET A 278 12.46 0.81 4.35
CA MET A 278 13.40 -0.08 3.68
C MET A 278 14.04 0.59 2.47
N LEU A 279 13.24 1.28 1.63
CA LEU A 279 13.74 2.03 0.49
C LEU A 279 14.75 3.13 0.92
N LYS A 280 14.45 3.87 1.98
CA LYS A 280 15.35 4.89 2.53
C LYS A 280 16.68 4.28 2.95
N ARG A 281 16.68 3.17 3.69
CA ARG A 281 17.90 2.44 4.08
C ARG A 281 18.70 1.94 2.87
N MET A 282 18.04 1.43 1.83
CA MET A 282 18.71 1.05 0.58
C MET A 282 19.41 2.26 -0.07
N MET A 283 18.72 3.41 -0.13
CA MET A 283 19.27 4.64 -0.72
C MET A 283 20.41 5.26 0.11
N GLU A 284 20.46 5.03 1.41
CA GLU A 284 21.57 5.44 2.28
C GLU A 284 22.84 4.62 1.98
N HIS A 285 22.69 3.32 1.75
CA HIS A 285 23.80 2.39 1.55
C HIS A 285 24.30 2.36 0.10
N TYR A 286 23.40 2.23 -0.88
CA TYR A 286 23.74 2.06 -2.29
C TYR A 286 23.79 3.39 -3.04
N HIS A 287 24.79 3.54 -3.93
CA HIS A 287 25.05 4.81 -4.59
C HIS A 287 24.68 4.86 -6.07
N ARG A 288 24.62 3.71 -6.74
CA ARG A 288 24.13 3.57 -8.11
C ARG A 288 22.84 2.76 -8.06
N VAL A 289 21.72 3.44 -8.15
CA VAL A 289 20.39 2.83 -7.96
C VAL A 289 19.47 3.27 -9.08
N VAL A 290 18.74 2.31 -9.60
CA VAL A 290 17.58 2.53 -10.48
C VAL A 290 16.36 1.99 -9.76
N LEU A 291 15.36 2.85 -9.61
CA LEU A 291 14.05 2.46 -9.07
C LEU A 291 13.04 2.45 -10.22
N SER A 292 12.21 1.43 -10.30
CA SER A 292 11.04 1.44 -11.18
C SER A 292 9.76 1.28 -10.35
N SER A 293 8.71 1.97 -10.74
CA SER A 293 7.44 1.93 -10.01
C SER A 293 6.24 2.15 -10.93
N THR A 294 5.16 1.43 -10.67
CA THR A 294 3.85 1.69 -11.27
C THR A 294 3.16 2.81 -10.48
N ILE A 295 2.62 3.85 -11.18
CA ILE A 295 1.88 4.94 -10.54
C ILE A 295 0.40 4.58 -10.44
N HIS A 296 -0.24 4.32 -11.58
CA HIS A 296 -1.62 3.92 -11.66
C HIS A 296 -1.69 2.40 -11.92
N GLY A 297 -2.25 1.67 -10.99
CA GLY A 297 -2.38 0.22 -11.08
C GLY A 297 -3.18 -0.34 -9.91
N TYR A 298 -3.66 -1.56 -10.08
CA TYR A 298 -4.44 -2.28 -9.07
C TYR A 298 -3.64 -2.57 -7.77
N GLU A 299 -2.31 -2.41 -7.77
CA GLU A 299 -1.47 -2.58 -6.57
C GLU A 299 -1.64 -1.44 -5.56
N GLY A 300 -2.17 -0.29 -6.00
CA GLY A 300 -2.56 0.82 -5.13
C GLY A 300 -1.42 1.58 -4.42
N CYS A 301 -0.16 1.20 -4.65
CA CYS A 301 0.98 1.73 -3.89
C CYS A 301 1.63 2.97 -4.53
N GLY A 302 1.43 3.19 -5.83
CA GLY A 302 2.22 4.12 -6.62
C GLY A 302 2.07 5.60 -6.22
N ARG A 303 0.87 6.03 -5.86
CA ARG A 303 0.60 7.43 -5.50
C ARG A 303 1.18 7.80 -4.14
N GLY A 304 1.00 6.95 -3.13
CA GLY A 304 1.61 7.15 -1.82
C GLY A 304 3.14 7.20 -1.89
N PHE A 305 3.73 6.37 -2.74
CA PHE A 305 5.16 6.38 -3.07
C PHE A 305 5.57 7.72 -3.69
N THR A 306 4.88 8.16 -4.74
CA THR A 306 5.21 9.41 -5.43
C THR A 306 5.03 10.63 -4.53
N ALA A 307 3.97 10.67 -3.72
CA ALA A 307 3.69 11.79 -2.82
C ALA A 307 4.68 11.91 -1.66
N LYS A 308 5.19 10.79 -1.12
CA LYS A 308 6.03 10.78 0.09
C LYS A 308 7.50 10.50 -0.19
N PHE A 309 7.80 9.52 -1.07
CA PHE A 309 9.18 9.10 -1.33
C PHE A 309 9.89 10.00 -2.33
N LEU A 310 9.22 10.45 -3.38
CA LEU A 310 9.84 11.29 -4.41
C LEU A 310 10.37 12.62 -3.86
N PRO A 311 9.62 13.42 -3.06
CA PRO A 311 10.15 14.64 -2.45
C PRO A 311 11.34 14.37 -1.52
N TRP A 312 11.28 13.29 -0.73
CA TRP A 312 12.39 12.88 0.11
C TRP A 312 13.62 12.50 -0.73
N LEU A 313 13.44 11.71 -1.81
CA LEU A 313 14.53 11.32 -2.69
C LEU A 313 15.18 12.54 -3.36
N GLN A 314 14.38 13.49 -3.82
CA GLN A 314 14.86 14.74 -4.40
C GLN A 314 15.71 15.54 -3.41
N SER A 315 15.29 15.64 -2.14
CA SER A 315 16.05 16.32 -1.10
C SER A 315 17.37 15.63 -0.77
N GLN A 316 17.39 14.29 -0.69
CA GLN A 316 18.57 13.50 -0.35
C GLN A 316 19.53 13.28 -1.55
N ARG A 317 19.01 13.35 -2.75
CA ARG A 317 19.72 13.10 -4.01
C ARG A 317 19.33 14.16 -5.06
N PRO A 318 19.77 15.43 -4.92
CA PRO A 318 19.38 16.52 -5.82
C PRO A 318 19.74 16.28 -7.30
N GLY A 319 20.70 15.39 -7.57
CA GLY A 319 21.10 15.00 -8.92
C GLY A 319 20.33 13.79 -9.47
N MET A 320 19.25 13.35 -8.82
CA MET A 320 18.40 12.28 -9.33
C MET A 320 17.76 12.65 -10.66
N LYS A 321 17.47 11.64 -11.48
CA LYS A 321 16.65 11.80 -12.68
C LYS A 321 15.33 11.06 -12.51
N HIS A 322 14.25 11.71 -12.92
CA HIS A 322 12.93 11.11 -12.99
C HIS A 322 12.49 11.04 -14.45
N LEU A 323 12.13 9.85 -14.91
CA LEU A 323 11.58 9.62 -16.25
C LEU A 323 10.23 8.92 -16.11
N HIS A 324 9.22 9.48 -16.76
CA HIS A 324 7.88 8.88 -16.81
C HIS A 324 7.62 8.30 -18.20
N LEU A 325 7.20 7.02 -18.26
CA LEU A 325 6.88 6.33 -19.52
C LEU A 325 5.37 6.34 -19.72
N ASN A 326 4.91 7.06 -20.71
CA ASN A 326 3.48 7.20 -21.05
C ASN A 326 3.02 6.17 -22.08
N THR A 327 3.90 5.84 -23.05
CA THR A 327 3.53 5.02 -24.20
C THR A 327 3.38 3.55 -23.84
N PRO A 328 2.20 2.94 -24.01
CA PRO A 328 2.02 1.50 -23.81
C PRO A 328 2.77 0.71 -24.87
N ILE A 329 3.26 -0.47 -24.47
CA ILE A 329 3.95 -1.41 -25.38
C ILE A 329 3.21 -2.73 -25.58
N ARG A 330 2.27 -3.07 -24.70
CA ARG A 330 1.45 -4.28 -24.82
C ARG A 330 0.23 -4.11 -25.71
N TRP A 331 -0.31 -2.87 -25.78
CA TRP A 331 -1.43 -2.45 -26.64
C TRP A 331 -1.13 -1.10 -27.25
N LEU A 332 -1.97 -0.60 -28.10
CA LEU A 332 -1.80 0.74 -28.71
C LEU A 332 -2.28 1.85 -27.75
N PRO A 333 -1.79 3.10 -27.92
CA PRO A 333 -2.35 4.26 -27.23
C PRO A 333 -3.86 4.37 -27.44
N ASP A 334 -4.54 5.01 -26.48
CA ASP A 334 -5.98 5.22 -26.50
C ASP A 334 -6.80 3.90 -26.51
N ASP A 335 -6.26 2.86 -25.89
CA ASP A 335 -6.90 1.56 -25.75
C ASP A 335 -8.23 1.67 -24.96
N PRO A 336 -9.37 1.31 -25.56
CA PRO A 336 -10.68 1.48 -24.93
C PRO A 336 -10.83 0.72 -23.63
N LEU A 337 -10.23 -0.48 -23.52
CA LEU A 337 -10.29 -1.29 -22.31
C LEU A 337 -9.46 -0.69 -21.19
N GLU A 338 -8.33 -0.03 -21.49
CA GLU A 338 -7.55 0.67 -20.48
C GLU A 338 -8.32 1.86 -19.88
N SER A 339 -8.94 2.67 -20.74
CA SER A 339 -9.77 3.78 -20.29
C SER A 339 -10.94 3.29 -19.43
N TRP A 340 -11.64 2.25 -19.89
CA TRP A 340 -12.73 1.65 -19.15
C TRP A 340 -12.28 1.10 -17.77
N LEU A 341 -11.13 0.40 -17.68
CA LEU A 341 -10.59 -0.10 -16.41
C LEU A 341 -10.26 1.05 -15.46
N ASN A 342 -9.65 2.12 -15.97
CA ASN A 342 -9.31 3.30 -15.19
C ASN A 342 -10.55 3.97 -14.61
N ASP A 343 -11.61 4.10 -15.39
CA ASP A 343 -12.86 4.72 -14.94
C ASP A 343 -13.69 3.82 -14.02
N THR A 344 -13.75 2.52 -14.31
CA THR A 344 -14.48 1.53 -13.48
C THR A 344 -13.91 1.42 -12.08
N PHE A 345 -12.57 1.37 -11.94
CA PHE A 345 -11.89 1.18 -10.67
C PHE A 345 -11.25 2.46 -10.12
N LEU A 346 -11.51 3.61 -10.74
CA LEU A 346 -10.98 4.92 -10.37
C LEU A 346 -9.45 4.93 -10.22
N LEU A 347 -8.75 4.14 -11.05
CA LEU A 347 -7.29 3.98 -10.97
C LEU A 347 -6.55 5.28 -11.29
N ASN A 348 -7.13 6.13 -12.14
CA ASN A 348 -6.62 7.43 -12.55
C ASN A 348 -7.29 8.61 -11.80
N ALA A 349 -8.06 8.36 -10.72
CA ALA A 349 -8.76 9.44 -10.02
C ALA A 349 -7.76 10.45 -9.46
N GLU A 350 -7.75 11.66 -9.96
CA GLU A 350 -6.93 12.78 -9.50
C GLU A 350 -7.67 13.61 -8.46
N LEU A 351 -6.92 14.24 -7.55
CA LEU A 351 -7.47 15.19 -6.60
C LEU A 351 -7.90 16.44 -7.36
N PRO A 352 -9.20 16.84 -7.28
CA PRO A 352 -9.57 18.15 -7.78
C PRO A 352 -8.83 19.23 -6.99
N MET A 353 -8.45 20.32 -7.66
CA MET A 353 -7.84 21.49 -7.00
C MET A 353 -8.96 22.37 -6.45
N PRO A 354 -9.19 22.42 -5.12
CA PRO A 354 -10.22 23.26 -4.56
C PRO A 354 -9.88 24.73 -4.79
N GLU A 355 -10.86 25.51 -5.21
CA GLU A 355 -10.72 26.95 -5.30
C GLU A 355 -10.69 27.57 -3.89
N ASN A 356 -9.89 28.59 -3.65
CA ASN A 356 -9.61 29.26 -2.38
C ASN A 356 -10.75 29.18 -1.34
N VAL A 357 -10.74 28.12 -0.51
CA VAL A 357 -11.82 27.82 0.42
C VAL A 357 -11.53 28.45 1.78
N VAL A 358 -12.51 29.16 2.33
CA VAL A 358 -12.45 29.69 3.69
C VAL A 358 -12.98 28.63 4.67
N LEU A 359 -12.11 28.08 5.52
CA LEU A 359 -12.40 26.93 6.40
C LEU A 359 -13.49 27.14 7.46
N LYS A 360 -14.01 28.37 7.63
CA LYS A 360 -15.03 28.69 8.66
C LYS A 360 -16.32 27.86 8.55
N ASN A 361 -16.64 27.37 7.36
CA ASN A 361 -17.88 26.64 7.07
C ASN A 361 -17.66 25.15 6.83
N LEU A 362 -16.56 24.57 7.37
CA LEU A 362 -16.28 23.16 7.23
C LEU A 362 -17.37 22.33 7.93
N ALA A 363 -18.07 21.49 7.19
CA ALA A 363 -19.08 20.57 7.70
C ALA A 363 -18.71 19.12 7.38
N LEU A 364 -18.87 18.23 8.36
CA LEU A 364 -18.73 16.79 8.19
C LEU A 364 -20.13 16.19 8.01
N ARG A 365 -20.37 15.51 6.90
CA ARG A 365 -21.64 14.90 6.53
C ARG A 365 -21.50 13.40 6.29
N LEU A 366 -22.37 12.61 6.91
CA LEU A 366 -22.53 11.20 6.54
C LEU A 366 -23.18 11.12 5.15
N VAL A 367 -22.61 10.27 4.28
CA VAL A 367 -23.05 10.13 2.89
C VAL A 367 -23.71 8.79 2.69
N ASP A 368 -24.88 8.79 2.07
CA ASP A 368 -25.46 7.56 1.55
C ASP A 368 -24.66 7.08 0.33
N LYS A 369 -24.29 5.81 0.32
CA LYS A 369 -23.53 5.21 -0.77
C LYS A 369 -24.26 5.23 -2.11
N SER A 370 -25.58 5.16 -2.09
CA SER A 370 -26.44 5.31 -3.29
C SER A 370 -26.38 6.74 -3.85
N GLU A 371 -26.24 7.75 -2.99
CA GLU A 371 -26.03 9.15 -3.42
C GLU A 371 -24.75 9.31 -4.23
N LEU A 372 -23.68 8.60 -3.83
CA LEU A 372 -22.40 8.63 -4.55
C LEU A 372 -22.49 8.08 -5.97
N LEU A 373 -23.38 7.13 -6.21
CA LEU A 373 -23.61 6.59 -7.56
C LEU A 373 -24.28 7.63 -8.47
N ALA A 374 -25.17 8.45 -7.91
CA ALA A 374 -25.79 9.58 -8.61
C ALA A 374 -24.82 10.76 -8.83
N GLN A 375 -23.72 10.81 -8.06
CA GLN A 375 -22.72 11.86 -8.11
C GLN A 375 -21.30 11.29 -8.32
N PRO A 376 -20.96 10.75 -9.50
CA PRO A 376 -19.67 10.10 -9.75
C PRO A 376 -18.45 10.99 -9.49
N ALA A 377 -18.59 12.31 -9.64
CA ALA A 377 -17.55 13.27 -9.33
C ALA A 377 -17.16 13.27 -7.84
N SER A 378 -18.16 13.21 -6.94
CA SER A 378 -17.94 13.13 -5.49
C SER A 378 -17.30 11.80 -5.09
N LEU A 379 -17.75 10.69 -5.69
CA LEU A 379 -17.12 9.37 -5.50
C LEU A 379 -15.65 9.40 -5.93
N ARG A 380 -15.37 9.96 -7.11
CA ARG A 380 -14.00 10.10 -7.65
C ARG A 380 -13.11 10.97 -6.74
N ALA A 381 -13.61 12.11 -6.27
CA ALA A 381 -12.87 12.99 -5.35
C ALA A 381 -12.58 12.31 -4.02
N CYS A 382 -13.56 11.65 -3.43
CA CYS A 382 -13.39 10.85 -2.21
C CYS A 382 -12.34 9.77 -2.36
N PHE A 383 -12.47 8.96 -3.41
CA PHE A 383 -11.53 7.86 -3.63
C PHE A 383 -10.13 8.38 -3.91
N ALA A 384 -9.99 9.48 -4.64
CA ALA A 384 -8.71 10.16 -4.85
C ALA A 384 -8.07 10.62 -3.53
N LEU A 385 -8.85 11.19 -2.60
CA LEU A 385 -8.37 11.55 -1.25
C LEU A 385 -7.87 10.31 -0.49
N LEU A 386 -8.64 9.22 -0.48
CA LEU A 386 -8.26 7.97 0.20
C LEU A 386 -6.99 7.36 -0.39
N VAL A 387 -6.84 7.37 -1.73
CA VAL A 387 -5.63 6.88 -2.41
C VAL A 387 -4.40 7.71 -2.06
N ASN A 388 -4.53 9.03 -1.97
CA ASN A 388 -3.39 9.92 -1.65
C ASN A 388 -2.97 9.86 -0.18
N ALA A 389 -3.91 9.62 0.73
CA ALA A 389 -3.64 9.58 2.17
C ALA A 389 -3.02 8.24 2.61
N HIS A 390 -3.34 7.15 1.94
CA HIS A 390 -2.95 5.80 2.34
C HIS A 390 -1.84 5.22 1.45
N TYR A 391 -1.02 4.36 2.03
CA TYR A 391 0.11 3.74 1.33
C TYR A 391 -0.33 2.75 0.25
N GLN A 392 -1.42 2.03 0.52
CA GLN A 392 -2.01 1.08 -0.43
C GLN A 392 -3.53 1.30 -0.48
N THR A 393 -4.04 1.58 -1.67
CA THR A 393 -5.47 1.62 -1.95
C THR A 393 -5.70 0.96 -3.30
N SER A 394 -6.52 -0.06 -3.32
CA SER A 394 -6.70 -0.98 -4.44
C SER A 394 -8.15 -0.96 -4.97
N PRO A 395 -8.44 -1.54 -6.13
CA PRO A 395 -9.81 -1.75 -6.61
C PRO A 395 -10.73 -2.42 -5.60
N ASN A 396 -10.21 -3.36 -4.79
CA ASN A 396 -11.00 -3.99 -3.73
C ASN A 396 -11.39 -3.02 -2.61
N ASP A 397 -10.62 -1.95 -2.38
CA ASP A 397 -11.03 -0.90 -1.42
C ASP A 397 -12.24 -0.11 -1.92
N LEU A 398 -12.34 0.17 -3.23
CA LEU A 398 -13.54 0.77 -3.83
C LEU A 398 -14.74 -0.17 -3.72
N MET A 399 -14.52 -1.44 -4.05
CA MET A 399 -15.54 -2.48 -3.91
C MET A 399 -16.04 -2.58 -2.46
N GLN A 400 -15.14 -2.63 -1.49
CA GLN A 400 -15.48 -2.69 -0.07
C GLN A 400 -16.20 -1.41 0.40
N LEU A 401 -15.73 -0.24 -0.03
CA LEU A 401 -16.36 1.04 0.28
C LEU A 401 -17.82 1.06 -0.12
N LEU A 402 -18.17 0.53 -1.30
CA LEU A 402 -19.52 0.53 -1.83
C LEU A 402 -20.39 -0.67 -1.36
N SER A 403 -19.76 -1.82 -0.98
CA SER A 403 -20.51 -3.04 -0.65
C SER A 403 -20.68 -3.31 0.84
N ASP A 404 -19.76 -2.84 1.72
CA ASP A 404 -19.80 -3.16 3.14
C ASP A 404 -20.90 -2.33 3.87
N PRO A 405 -21.98 -2.94 4.35
CA PRO A 405 -23.06 -2.20 5.03
C PRO A 405 -22.62 -1.59 6.36
N ASN A 406 -21.57 -2.13 7.01
CA ASN A 406 -21.09 -1.64 8.29
C ASN A 406 -20.10 -0.47 8.14
N SER A 407 -19.64 -0.18 6.93
CA SER A 407 -18.77 0.95 6.66
C SER A 407 -19.57 2.21 6.35
N GLN A 408 -19.17 3.32 6.96
CA GLN A 408 -19.80 4.64 6.79
C GLN A 408 -18.77 5.59 6.20
N LEU A 409 -19.18 6.33 5.15
CA LEU A 409 -18.37 7.35 4.52
C LEU A 409 -18.87 8.73 4.95
N TRP A 410 -17.94 9.55 5.40
CA TRP A 410 -18.18 10.93 5.80
C TRP A 410 -17.39 11.87 4.92
N LEU A 411 -18.03 12.91 4.40
CA LEU A 411 -17.37 13.97 3.63
C LEU A 411 -17.21 15.22 4.47
N ALA A 412 -16.02 15.79 4.44
CA ALA A 412 -15.73 17.12 4.96
C ALA A 412 -15.81 18.10 3.79
N GLU A 413 -16.87 18.87 3.77
CA GLU A 413 -17.20 19.80 2.68
C GLU A 413 -17.15 21.24 3.17
N CYS A 414 -16.71 22.12 2.29
CA CYS A 414 -16.79 23.57 2.49
C CYS A 414 -17.16 24.23 1.16
N ASN A 415 -18.30 24.96 1.13
CA ASN A 415 -18.85 25.56 -0.10
C ASN A 415 -19.00 24.56 -1.26
N SER A 416 -19.47 23.35 -0.98
CA SER A 416 -19.60 22.23 -1.92
C SER A 416 -18.29 21.61 -2.43
N GLU A 417 -17.14 22.08 -1.95
CA GLU A 417 -15.84 21.49 -2.24
C GLU A 417 -15.49 20.43 -1.21
N VAL A 418 -15.09 19.24 -1.66
CA VAL A 418 -14.66 18.13 -0.79
C VAL A 418 -13.22 18.34 -0.37
N LEU A 419 -13.00 18.70 0.89
CA LEU A 419 -11.66 18.94 1.46
C LEU A 419 -11.10 17.74 2.20
N GLY A 420 -11.95 16.79 2.60
CA GLY A 420 -11.53 15.61 3.32
C GLY A 420 -12.60 14.53 3.35
N CYS A 421 -12.21 13.35 3.77
CA CYS A 421 -13.14 12.24 4.01
C CYS A 421 -12.70 11.37 5.18
N LEU A 422 -13.68 10.77 5.85
CA LEU A 422 -13.49 9.72 6.85
C LEU A 422 -14.19 8.44 6.37
N LEU A 423 -13.52 7.33 6.54
CA LEU A 423 -14.13 6.01 6.42
C LEU A 423 -14.13 5.38 7.81
N THR A 424 -15.34 5.10 8.32
CA THR A 424 -15.53 4.49 9.63
C THR A 424 -16.22 3.13 9.50
N VAL A 425 -16.05 2.27 10.50
CA VAL A 425 -16.71 0.97 10.58
C VAL A 425 -17.22 0.74 12.00
N GLU A 426 -18.43 0.20 12.11
CA GLU A 426 -18.98 -0.20 13.40
C GLU A 426 -18.31 -1.49 13.90
N GLU A 427 -17.91 -1.49 15.18
CA GLU A 427 -17.30 -2.62 15.86
C GLU A 427 -17.92 -2.83 17.24
N GLY A 428 -17.70 -4.01 17.83
CA GLY A 428 -18.19 -4.34 19.17
C GLY A 428 -19.62 -4.88 19.16
N GLY A 429 -20.35 -4.73 20.28
CA GLY A 429 -21.68 -5.30 20.47
C GLY A 429 -21.66 -6.84 20.47
N LEU A 430 -20.53 -7.47 20.80
CA LEU A 430 -20.38 -8.91 20.75
C LEU A 430 -20.98 -9.58 22.00
N GLU A 431 -21.54 -10.77 21.80
CA GLU A 431 -22.05 -11.58 22.90
C GLU A 431 -20.94 -12.08 23.80
N SER A 432 -21.18 -12.12 25.12
CA SER A 432 -20.19 -12.54 26.14
C SER A 432 -19.61 -13.94 25.91
N ALA A 433 -20.42 -14.89 25.39
CA ALA A 433 -19.97 -16.20 25.00
C ALA A 433 -18.93 -16.21 23.88
N LEU A 434 -19.16 -15.40 22.84
CA LEU A 434 -18.23 -15.23 21.72
C LEU A 434 -16.93 -14.55 22.20
N ILE A 435 -17.04 -13.52 23.04
CA ILE A 435 -15.88 -12.83 23.61
C ILE A 435 -15.01 -13.80 24.41
N THR A 436 -15.61 -14.71 25.18
CA THR A 436 -14.85 -15.74 25.90
C THR A 436 -14.09 -16.67 24.95
N GLN A 437 -14.70 -17.06 23.82
CA GLN A 437 -14.02 -17.87 22.79
C GLN A 437 -12.85 -17.08 22.12
N VAL A 438 -13.04 -15.78 21.92
CA VAL A 438 -11.99 -14.90 21.40
C VAL A 438 -10.82 -14.82 22.37
N GLN A 439 -11.09 -14.64 23.67
CA GLN A 439 -10.05 -14.59 24.72
C GLN A 439 -9.28 -15.89 24.86
N LEU A 440 -9.91 -17.03 24.60
CA LEU A 440 -9.27 -18.34 24.57
C LEU A 440 -8.58 -18.67 23.23
N GLY A 441 -8.62 -17.74 22.24
CA GLY A 441 -8.03 -17.97 20.92
C GLY A 441 -8.79 -18.98 20.03
N GLN A 442 -10.00 -19.37 20.41
CA GLN A 442 -10.83 -20.37 19.69
C GLN A 442 -11.59 -19.77 18.50
N ARG A 443 -11.90 -18.48 18.56
CA ARG A 443 -12.62 -17.74 17.51
C ARG A 443 -11.96 -16.40 17.24
N ARG A 444 -12.02 -16.01 15.97
CA ARG A 444 -11.57 -14.67 15.51
C ARG A 444 -12.58 -14.13 14.49
N PRO A 445 -13.69 -13.53 14.93
CA PRO A 445 -14.66 -12.96 14.04
C PRO A 445 -14.05 -11.81 13.20
N SER A 446 -14.45 -11.69 11.95
CA SER A 446 -14.00 -10.61 11.07
C SER A 446 -14.73 -9.31 11.40
N GLY A 447 -14.12 -8.16 11.03
CA GLY A 447 -14.78 -6.85 11.12
C GLY A 447 -14.70 -6.16 12.51
N HIS A 448 -14.09 -6.74 13.53
CA HIS A 448 -14.05 -6.21 14.89
C HIS A 448 -12.60 -6.08 15.42
N LEU A 449 -11.73 -5.40 14.66
CA LEU A 449 -10.29 -5.37 14.94
C LEU A 449 -9.95 -4.88 16.35
N ILE A 450 -10.46 -3.70 16.73
CA ILE A 450 -10.13 -3.07 18.02
C ILE A 450 -10.82 -3.84 19.16
N ALA A 451 -12.11 -4.12 19.04
CA ALA A 451 -12.90 -4.84 20.03
C ALA A 451 -12.25 -6.19 20.40
N ILE A 452 -11.89 -6.99 19.38
CA ILE A 452 -11.22 -8.28 19.56
C ILE A 452 -9.82 -8.12 20.15
N SER A 453 -9.03 -7.15 19.67
CA SER A 453 -7.67 -6.94 20.16
C SER A 453 -7.65 -6.56 21.64
N LEU A 454 -8.54 -5.68 22.09
CA LEU A 454 -8.63 -5.27 23.47
C LEU A 454 -9.14 -6.41 24.37
N ALA A 455 -10.13 -7.17 23.92
CA ALA A 455 -10.63 -8.33 24.66
C ALA A 455 -9.56 -9.42 24.79
N ASN A 456 -8.83 -9.74 23.73
CA ASN A 456 -7.86 -10.82 23.70
C ASN A 456 -6.54 -10.43 24.39
N HIS A 457 -5.95 -9.29 24.04
CA HIS A 457 -4.60 -8.92 24.51
C HIS A 457 -4.58 -8.19 25.86
N LEU A 458 -5.66 -7.48 26.21
CA LEU A 458 -5.76 -6.74 27.46
C LEU A 458 -6.80 -7.32 28.42
N GLY A 459 -7.51 -8.37 28.03
CA GLY A 459 -8.56 -8.98 28.86
C GLY A 459 -9.81 -8.12 29.06
N LEU A 460 -9.95 -7.03 28.29
CA LEU A 460 -11.00 -6.02 28.46
C LEU A 460 -12.29 -6.43 27.71
N LYS A 461 -13.12 -7.28 28.35
CA LYS A 461 -14.40 -7.74 27.77
C LYS A 461 -15.31 -6.57 27.42
N ALA A 462 -15.41 -5.57 28.29
CA ALA A 462 -16.28 -4.41 28.11
C ALA A 462 -16.03 -3.66 26.79
N ALA A 463 -14.78 -3.65 26.29
CA ALA A 463 -14.45 -3.05 25.01
C ALA A 463 -15.08 -3.79 23.80
N ALA A 464 -15.34 -5.09 23.93
CA ALA A 464 -15.96 -5.88 22.90
C ALA A 464 -17.49 -5.99 23.05
N GLU A 465 -18.01 -5.86 24.28
CA GLU A 465 -19.46 -5.80 24.57
C GLU A 465 -20.06 -4.45 24.17
N GLN A 466 -19.31 -3.37 24.28
CA GLN A 466 -19.75 -2.03 23.93
C GLN A 466 -19.64 -1.80 22.42
N ARG A 467 -20.47 -0.87 21.91
CA ARG A 467 -20.44 -0.47 20.51
C ARG A 467 -19.41 0.62 20.28
N SER A 468 -18.66 0.52 19.21
CA SER A 468 -17.66 1.52 18.83
C SER A 468 -17.74 1.86 17.35
N LEU A 469 -17.24 3.03 17.00
CA LEU A 469 -17.01 3.45 15.65
C LEU A 469 -15.49 3.60 15.43
N ARG A 470 -14.94 2.72 14.59
CA ARG A 470 -13.51 2.77 14.28
C ARG A 470 -13.26 3.62 13.05
N VAL A 471 -12.43 4.65 13.17
CA VAL A 471 -11.88 5.38 12.04
C VAL A 471 -10.86 4.48 11.35
N MET A 472 -11.25 3.93 10.20
CA MET A 472 -10.38 3.12 9.34
C MET A 472 -9.42 3.98 8.55
N ARG A 473 -9.95 5.08 7.98
CA ARG A 473 -9.19 6.00 7.14
C ARG A 473 -9.64 7.42 7.41
N ILE A 474 -8.69 8.33 7.43
CA ILE A 474 -8.92 9.79 7.44
C ILE A 474 -8.02 10.41 6.38
N ALA A 475 -8.60 11.20 5.50
CA ALA A 475 -7.88 11.88 4.44
C ALA A 475 -8.27 13.36 4.40
N VAL A 476 -7.28 14.22 4.27
CA VAL A 476 -7.43 15.67 4.07
C VAL A 476 -6.65 16.05 2.82
N HIS A 477 -7.25 16.89 1.99
CA HIS A 477 -6.61 17.39 0.78
C HIS A 477 -5.24 18.03 1.12
N PRO A 478 -4.14 17.73 0.37
CA PRO A 478 -2.78 18.14 0.73
C PRO A 478 -2.62 19.64 1.02
N GLN A 479 -3.32 20.51 0.30
CA GLN A 479 -3.27 21.96 0.52
C GLN A 479 -3.90 22.42 1.84
N TYR A 480 -4.75 21.59 2.44
CA TYR A 480 -5.46 21.89 3.69
C TYR A 480 -4.99 21.04 4.88
N GLN A 481 -3.93 20.25 4.68
CA GLN A 481 -3.26 19.55 5.78
C GLN A 481 -2.56 20.56 6.70
N SER A 482 -2.40 20.16 7.97
CA SER A 482 -1.79 21.01 9.04
C SER A 482 -2.52 22.35 9.33
N LEU A 483 -3.75 22.51 8.80
CA LEU A 483 -4.61 23.68 9.05
C LEU A 483 -5.78 23.36 10.03
N GLY A 484 -5.72 22.25 10.75
CA GLY A 484 -6.75 21.85 11.72
C GLY A 484 -7.95 21.11 11.12
N VAL A 485 -8.02 20.92 9.81
CA VAL A 485 -9.17 20.25 9.14
C VAL A 485 -9.40 18.83 9.70
N GLY A 486 -8.35 18.03 9.86
CA GLY A 486 -8.46 16.67 10.39
C GLY A 486 -9.00 16.63 11.83
N GLN A 487 -8.56 17.55 12.72
CA GLN A 487 -9.09 17.66 14.08
C GLN A 487 -10.57 18.09 14.07
N ALA A 488 -10.92 19.06 13.20
CA ALA A 488 -12.32 19.50 13.06
C ALA A 488 -13.23 18.35 12.59
N MET A 489 -12.76 17.51 11.67
CA MET A 489 -13.47 16.31 11.22
C MET A 489 -13.71 15.33 12.38
N LEU A 490 -12.68 15.04 13.18
CA LEU A 490 -12.80 14.13 14.32
C LEU A 490 -13.71 14.69 15.42
N SER A 491 -13.65 16.01 15.69
CA SER A 491 -14.55 16.66 16.66
C SER A 491 -16.01 16.61 16.20
N GLN A 492 -16.29 16.82 14.91
CA GLN A 492 -17.65 16.72 14.39
C GLN A 492 -18.15 15.26 14.35
N LEU A 493 -17.25 14.29 14.05
CA LEU A 493 -17.58 12.86 14.15
C LEU A 493 -17.98 12.50 15.58
N GLU A 494 -17.24 12.95 16.58
CA GLU A 494 -17.54 12.77 18.00
C GLU A 494 -18.94 13.27 18.32
N GLN A 495 -19.25 14.54 18.00
CA GLN A 495 -20.55 15.16 18.27
C GLN A 495 -21.72 14.41 17.61
N GLN A 496 -21.51 13.89 16.40
CA GLN A 496 -22.55 13.15 15.66
C GLN A 496 -22.71 11.69 16.14
N SER A 497 -21.70 11.14 16.83
CA SER A 497 -21.66 9.74 17.27
C SER A 497 -22.00 9.55 18.76
N ASP A 498 -22.07 10.61 19.56
CA ASP A 498 -22.15 10.61 21.02
C ASP A 498 -23.29 9.75 21.60
N GLN A 499 -24.42 9.65 20.91
CA GLN A 499 -25.55 8.83 21.37
C GLN A 499 -25.68 7.46 20.70
N GLN A 500 -24.78 7.14 19.78
CA GLN A 500 -24.87 5.93 18.95
C GLN A 500 -23.88 4.84 19.37
N VAL A 501 -22.71 5.25 19.84
CA VAL A 501 -21.61 4.34 20.24
C VAL A 501 -21.01 4.75 21.58
N ASP A 502 -20.39 3.80 22.26
CA ASP A 502 -19.77 4.03 23.57
C ASP A 502 -18.39 4.69 23.46
N PHE A 503 -17.66 4.44 22.35
CA PHE A 503 -16.32 4.99 22.13
C PHE A 503 -15.94 5.05 20.64
N LEU A 504 -15.02 5.96 20.33
CA LEU A 504 -14.33 5.99 19.03
C LEU A 504 -13.00 5.26 19.14
N SER A 505 -12.52 4.72 18.02
CA SER A 505 -11.26 3.99 18.00
C SER A 505 -10.51 4.15 16.68
N THR A 506 -9.21 3.84 16.69
CA THR A 506 -8.39 3.82 15.48
C THR A 506 -7.21 2.85 15.64
N SER A 507 -6.70 2.36 14.50
CA SER A 507 -5.46 1.60 14.42
C SER A 507 -4.70 2.04 13.17
N PHE A 508 -3.45 2.44 13.32
CA PHE A 508 -2.65 3.00 12.23
C PHE A 508 -1.18 2.61 12.35
N GLY A 509 -0.46 2.58 11.22
CA GLY A 509 1.00 2.44 11.20
C GLY A 509 1.65 3.66 11.86
N ALA A 510 2.41 3.42 12.92
CA ALA A 510 2.93 4.47 13.79
C ALA A 510 4.00 5.32 13.09
N THR A 511 3.75 6.61 13.03
CA THR A 511 4.73 7.67 12.76
C THR A 511 4.58 8.74 13.83
N GLU A 512 5.63 9.50 14.11
CA GLU A 512 5.57 10.59 15.10
C GLU A 512 4.39 11.55 14.83
N SER A 513 4.23 11.97 13.59
CA SER A 513 3.17 12.93 13.20
C SER A 513 1.76 12.35 13.41
N LEU A 514 1.53 11.09 13.09
CA LEU A 514 0.24 10.45 13.31
C LEU A 514 -0.06 10.23 14.79
N VAL A 515 0.91 9.77 15.58
CA VAL A 515 0.74 9.64 17.04
C VAL A 515 0.37 10.98 17.65
N ARG A 516 1.10 12.05 17.32
CA ARG A 516 0.79 13.41 17.80
C ARG A 516 -0.60 13.89 17.36
N PHE A 517 -0.98 13.64 16.11
CA PHE A 517 -2.30 14.00 15.57
C PHE A 517 -3.44 13.39 16.39
N TRP A 518 -3.36 12.08 16.67
CA TRP A 518 -4.39 11.39 17.43
C TRP A 518 -4.41 11.78 18.91
N LEU A 519 -3.24 11.98 19.53
CA LEU A 519 -3.14 12.50 20.91
C LEU A 519 -3.77 13.91 21.04
N HIS A 520 -3.49 14.82 20.10
CA HIS A 520 -4.11 16.17 20.07
C HIS A 520 -5.62 16.11 19.87
N SER A 521 -6.13 15.06 19.24
CA SER A 521 -7.56 14.79 19.09
C SER A 521 -8.15 14.04 20.29
N GLN A 522 -7.38 13.93 21.41
CA GLN A 522 -7.77 13.30 22.68
C GLN A 522 -8.01 11.78 22.59
N TYR A 523 -7.46 11.11 21.58
CA TYR A 523 -7.39 9.65 21.57
C TYR A 523 -6.26 9.18 22.48
N ARG A 524 -6.52 8.13 23.25
CA ARG A 524 -5.60 7.56 24.24
C ARG A 524 -4.98 6.28 23.71
N PRO A 525 -3.65 6.12 23.72
CA PRO A 525 -3.01 4.90 23.27
C PRO A 525 -3.26 3.76 24.22
N VAL A 526 -3.65 2.62 23.68
CA VAL A 526 -3.97 1.43 24.50
C VAL A 526 -3.12 0.22 24.13
N ARG A 527 -2.52 0.20 22.95
CA ARG A 527 -1.69 -0.93 22.51
C ARG A 527 -0.75 -0.54 21.36
N VAL A 528 0.46 -1.10 21.38
CA VAL A 528 1.37 -1.16 20.21
C VAL A 528 1.46 -2.61 19.74
N GLY A 529 1.32 -2.84 18.44
CA GLY A 529 1.49 -4.16 17.81
C GLY A 529 2.96 -4.58 17.80
N PHE A 530 3.23 -5.86 18.11
CA PHE A 530 4.60 -6.38 18.19
C PHE A 530 5.26 -6.66 16.84
N SER A 531 4.47 -6.82 15.78
CA SER A 531 4.97 -7.04 14.42
C SER A 531 4.79 -5.78 13.58
N ARG A 532 5.71 -5.56 12.64
CA ARG A 532 5.58 -4.53 11.64
C ARG A 532 4.56 -4.97 10.59
N ASP A 533 3.71 -4.05 10.20
CA ASP A 533 2.79 -4.24 9.08
C ASP A 533 3.57 -4.33 7.76
N ALA A 534 3.22 -5.30 6.93
CA ALA A 534 3.94 -5.58 5.69
C ALA A 534 3.87 -4.43 4.68
N ALA A 535 2.77 -3.68 4.66
CA ALA A 535 2.55 -2.60 3.70
C ALA A 535 3.25 -1.31 4.11
N SER A 536 3.13 -0.91 5.39
CA SER A 536 3.70 0.33 5.91
C SER A 536 5.13 0.17 6.43
N GLY A 537 5.55 -1.03 6.81
CA GLY A 537 6.80 -1.30 7.51
C GLY A 537 6.83 -0.76 8.94
N CYS A 538 5.70 -0.27 9.47
CA CYS A 538 5.59 0.33 10.80
C CYS A 538 4.89 -0.61 11.78
N HIS A 539 5.16 -0.43 13.08
CA HIS A 539 4.32 -1.01 14.13
C HIS A 539 2.95 -0.32 14.15
N ALA A 540 1.87 -1.08 14.41
CA ALA A 540 0.55 -0.49 14.55
C ALA A 540 0.36 0.07 15.96
N VAL A 541 -0.20 1.28 16.09
CA VAL A 541 -0.69 1.82 17.36
C VAL A 541 -2.21 1.82 17.35
N MET A 542 -2.81 1.32 18.42
CA MET A 542 -4.25 1.35 18.68
C MET A 542 -4.56 2.44 19.69
N MET A 543 -5.49 3.32 19.35
CA MET A 543 -5.95 4.39 20.23
C MET A 543 -7.47 4.40 20.31
N VAL A 544 -7.99 4.86 21.45
CA VAL A 544 -9.42 4.92 21.74
C VAL A 544 -9.78 6.29 22.34
N LYS A 545 -11.02 6.72 22.12
CA LYS A 545 -11.62 7.92 22.74
C LYS A 545 -12.97 7.54 23.33
N PRO A 546 -13.15 7.50 24.66
CA PRO A 546 -14.43 7.22 25.28
C PRO A 546 -15.44 8.34 25.02
N LEU A 547 -16.70 7.97 24.81
CA LEU A 547 -17.84 8.89 24.67
C LEU A 547 -18.81 8.77 25.83
N THR A 548 -18.80 7.62 26.51
CA THR A 548 -19.68 7.34 27.67
C THR A 548 -18.89 7.06 28.93
N SER A 549 -19.48 7.27 30.09
CA SER A 549 -18.87 6.93 31.38
C SER A 549 -18.56 5.43 31.52
N ARG A 550 -19.33 4.57 30.84
CA ARG A 550 -19.08 3.12 30.78
C ARG A 550 -17.78 2.83 30.03
N ALA A 551 -17.52 3.55 28.95
CA ALA A 551 -16.28 3.40 28.17
C ALA A 551 -15.10 4.01 28.95
N GLU A 552 -15.24 5.18 29.56
CA GLU A 552 -14.22 5.82 30.37
C GLU A 552 -13.62 4.87 31.41
N HIS A 553 -14.46 4.13 32.12
CA HIS A 553 -14.02 3.22 33.17
C HIS A 553 -13.02 2.12 32.72
N TRP A 554 -13.24 1.50 31.56
CA TRP A 554 -12.29 0.50 31.07
C TRP A 554 -11.12 1.14 30.29
N VAL A 555 -11.31 2.34 29.69
CA VAL A 555 -10.23 3.07 29.02
C VAL A 555 -9.17 3.47 30.04
N GLU A 556 -9.54 4.00 31.20
CA GLU A 556 -8.59 4.28 32.29
C GLU A 556 -7.79 3.04 32.74
N LYS A 557 -8.42 1.84 32.71
CA LYS A 557 -7.70 0.59 32.99
C LYS A 557 -6.72 0.25 31.88
N ALA A 558 -7.13 0.44 30.62
CA ALA A 558 -6.27 0.23 29.46
C ALA A 558 -5.06 1.17 29.48
N GLU A 559 -5.24 2.43 29.80
CA GLU A 559 -4.15 3.42 29.95
C GLU A 559 -3.16 2.98 31.03
N ARG A 560 -3.64 2.65 32.23
CA ARG A 560 -2.75 2.14 33.31
C ARG A 560 -1.97 0.90 32.89
N MET A 561 -2.61 -0.04 32.15
CA MET A 561 -1.91 -1.20 31.60
C MET A 561 -0.87 -0.79 30.57
N PHE A 562 -1.18 0.16 29.70
CA PHE A 562 -0.25 0.68 28.69
C PHE A 562 0.96 1.36 29.35
N GLU A 563 0.75 2.22 30.33
CA GLU A 563 1.81 2.89 31.12
C GLU A 563 2.76 1.89 31.78
N GLN A 564 2.23 0.80 32.32
CA GLN A 564 3.03 -0.22 33.02
C GLN A 564 3.78 -1.13 32.06
N THR A 565 3.21 -1.45 30.92
CA THR A 565 3.73 -2.51 30.04
C THR A 565 4.60 -1.99 28.89
N LEU A 566 4.34 -0.79 28.37
CA LEU A 566 5.13 -0.26 27.26
C LEU A 566 6.63 -0.12 27.59
N PRO A 567 7.05 0.39 28.77
CA PRO A 567 8.47 0.48 29.11
C PRO A 567 9.19 -0.88 29.10
N GLU A 568 8.51 -1.95 29.51
CA GLU A 568 9.05 -3.32 29.48
C GLU A 568 9.16 -3.84 28.03
N TRP A 569 8.16 -3.59 27.23
CA TRP A 569 8.18 -3.99 25.81
C TRP A 569 9.22 -3.22 25.00
N LEU A 570 9.47 -1.96 25.32
CA LEU A 570 10.53 -1.17 24.66
C LEU A 570 11.92 -1.80 24.85
N SER A 571 12.17 -2.44 26.00
CA SER A 571 13.44 -3.13 26.24
C SER A 571 13.50 -4.56 25.67
N SER A 572 12.44 -5.05 25.04
CA SER A 572 12.31 -6.43 24.55
C SER A 572 11.63 -6.50 23.17
N ALA A 573 10.33 -6.79 23.12
CA ALA A 573 9.58 -7.05 21.88
C ALA A 573 9.40 -5.81 20.96
N LEU A 574 9.57 -4.60 21.47
CA LEU A 574 9.49 -3.34 20.75
C LEU A 574 10.81 -2.56 20.76
N ASN A 575 11.94 -3.25 20.91
CA ASN A 575 13.25 -2.60 20.95
C ASN A 575 13.65 -2.00 19.60
N ASP A 576 12.96 -2.36 18.51
CA ASP A 576 13.14 -1.83 17.17
C ASP A 576 12.14 -0.71 16.81
N LEU A 577 11.22 -0.34 17.72
CA LEU A 577 10.27 0.77 17.50
C LEU A 577 11.05 2.08 17.25
N GLU A 578 10.61 2.87 16.28
CA GLU A 578 11.27 4.11 15.91
C GLU A 578 11.35 5.08 17.11
N PRO A 579 12.53 5.67 17.42
CA PRO A 579 12.68 6.58 18.56
C PRO A 579 11.72 7.77 18.54
N GLU A 580 11.40 8.28 17.35
CA GLU A 580 10.46 9.38 17.16
C GLU A 580 9.04 8.98 17.58
N VAL A 581 8.65 7.72 17.32
CA VAL A 581 7.36 7.16 17.76
C VAL A 581 7.37 6.96 19.27
N VAL A 582 8.45 6.42 19.83
CA VAL A 582 8.61 6.30 21.29
C VAL A 582 8.46 7.67 21.95
N ARG A 583 9.19 8.68 21.44
CA ARG A 583 9.13 10.06 21.94
C ARG A 583 7.71 10.63 21.90
N ALA A 584 6.98 10.38 20.82
CA ALA A 584 5.60 10.85 20.70
C ALA A 584 4.64 10.16 21.70
N LEU A 585 4.95 8.94 22.15
CA LEU A 585 4.16 8.18 23.12
C LEU A 585 4.51 8.51 24.57
N LEU A 586 5.68 9.11 24.87
CA LEU A 586 6.11 9.44 26.23
C LEU A 586 5.06 10.23 27.05
N PRO A 587 4.35 11.23 26.48
CA PRO A 587 3.33 11.96 27.23
C PRO A 587 2.16 11.10 27.75
N ALA A 588 1.95 9.95 27.13
CA ALA A 588 0.92 8.98 27.55
C ALA A 588 1.43 7.99 28.61
N LEU A 589 2.67 8.10 29.06
CA LEU A 589 3.24 7.25 30.12
C LEU A 589 3.28 8.04 31.43
N GLY A 590 2.68 7.50 32.46
CA GLY A 590 2.70 8.08 33.78
C GLY A 590 4.13 8.10 34.34
N ALA A 591 4.49 9.22 34.95
CA ALA A 591 5.78 9.38 35.62
C ALA A 591 5.67 9.01 37.12
N ASN A 592 6.38 7.96 37.52
CA ASN A 592 6.56 7.69 38.95
C ASN A 592 7.66 8.57 39.51
N ALA A 593 7.38 9.27 40.60
CA ALA A 593 8.37 10.13 41.27
C ALA A 593 9.64 9.33 41.61
N LEU A 594 10.80 9.94 41.33
CA LEU A 594 12.10 9.37 41.71
C LEU A 594 12.44 9.77 43.16
N PRO A 595 13.01 8.86 43.96
CA PRO A 595 13.59 9.26 45.23
C PRO A 595 14.80 10.19 45.03
N PRO A 596 15.04 11.16 45.94
CA PRO A 596 16.15 12.12 45.81
C PRO A 596 17.52 11.45 45.63
N GLU A 597 17.74 10.29 46.25
CA GLU A 597 18.95 9.49 46.14
C GLU A 597 19.19 9.00 44.71
N ALA A 598 18.13 8.63 43.99
CA ALA A 598 18.22 8.21 42.60
C ALA A 598 18.68 9.34 41.66
N LEU A 599 18.16 10.56 41.87
CA LEU A 599 18.63 11.74 41.11
C LEU A 599 20.10 12.03 41.38
N SER A 600 20.56 11.88 42.64
CA SER A 600 21.98 12.01 42.98
C SER A 600 22.84 10.98 42.27
N LEU A 601 22.40 9.72 42.18
CA LEU A 601 23.13 8.67 41.44
C LEU A 601 23.19 8.97 39.93
N ILE A 602 22.12 9.48 39.34
CA ILE A 602 22.08 9.89 37.92
C ILE A 602 23.07 11.04 37.67
N ARG A 603 23.10 12.06 38.55
CA ARG A 603 24.06 13.17 38.48
C ARG A 603 25.52 12.68 38.61
N HIS A 604 25.80 11.77 39.55
CA HIS A 604 27.13 11.18 39.69
C HIS A 604 27.53 10.41 38.42
N TYR A 605 26.62 9.65 37.82
CA TYR A 605 26.89 8.99 36.55
C TYR A 605 27.20 9.99 35.43
N ALA A 606 26.44 11.06 35.30
CA ALA A 606 26.68 12.11 34.32
C ALA A 606 28.06 12.74 34.43
N LEU A 607 28.56 12.91 35.65
CA LEU A 607 29.85 13.48 35.97
C LEU A 607 31.05 12.49 35.90
N GLY A 608 30.81 11.23 35.51
CA GLY A 608 31.89 10.26 35.31
C GLY A 608 31.99 9.20 36.43
N GLY A 609 31.19 9.31 37.50
CA GLY A 609 31.05 8.27 38.52
C GLY A 609 30.12 7.14 38.09
N ASN A 610 29.98 6.11 38.91
CA ASN A 610 29.10 4.95 38.75
C ASN A 610 29.19 4.21 37.39
N SER A 611 28.74 2.99 37.34
CA SER A 611 28.58 2.26 36.07
C SER A 611 27.17 2.53 35.49
N PHE A 612 27.05 2.44 34.17
CA PHE A 612 25.78 2.56 33.49
C PHE A 612 24.74 1.55 34.03
N GLU A 613 25.19 0.34 34.26
CA GLU A 613 24.35 -0.79 34.70
C GLU A 613 23.75 -0.51 36.10
N SER A 614 24.48 0.13 37.00
CA SER A 614 24.00 0.45 38.34
C SER A 614 22.93 1.55 38.37
N VAL A 615 22.98 2.47 37.40
CA VAL A 615 22.02 3.58 37.32
C VAL A 615 20.88 3.36 36.32
N LEU A 616 20.97 2.33 35.48
CA LEU A 616 20.00 2.07 34.42
C LEU A 616 18.52 2.01 34.90
N PRO A 617 18.17 1.34 36.02
CA PRO A 617 16.79 1.32 36.49
C PRO A 617 16.24 2.71 36.81
N TRP A 618 17.10 3.59 37.35
CA TRP A 618 16.77 4.97 37.68
C TRP A 618 16.73 5.85 36.42
N LEU A 619 17.66 5.67 35.50
CA LEU A 619 17.65 6.35 34.21
C LEU A 619 16.37 6.05 33.40
N LYS A 620 15.90 4.81 33.38
CA LYS A 620 14.63 4.44 32.72
C LYS A 620 13.47 5.27 33.27
N ARG A 621 13.31 5.32 34.59
CA ARG A 621 12.25 6.10 35.24
C ARG A 621 12.41 7.59 35.00
N TRP A 622 13.62 8.08 35.08
CA TRP A 622 13.92 9.51 34.87
C TRP A 622 13.59 9.95 33.45
N VAL A 623 13.96 9.18 32.43
CA VAL A 623 13.65 9.50 31.03
C VAL A 623 12.14 9.56 30.79
N LEU A 624 11.33 8.77 31.48
CA LEU A 624 9.87 8.81 31.38
C LEU A 624 9.27 10.08 32.05
N MET A 625 10.03 10.79 32.90
CA MET A 625 9.60 12.05 33.54
C MET A 625 9.97 13.28 32.72
N LEU A 626 10.88 13.15 31.76
CA LEU A 626 11.35 14.26 30.94
C LEU A 626 10.29 14.72 29.94
N GLU A 627 10.32 16.01 29.62
CA GLU A 627 9.58 16.53 28.47
C GLU A 627 10.00 15.79 27.20
N ALA A 628 9.03 15.33 26.40
CA ALA A 628 9.31 14.54 25.20
C ALA A 628 10.30 15.25 24.24
N SER A 629 10.27 16.58 24.19
CA SER A 629 11.19 17.40 23.39
C SER A 629 12.65 17.31 23.83
N GLN A 630 12.92 16.98 25.10
CA GLN A 630 14.25 16.88 25.70
C GLN A 630 14.86 15.48 25.52
N VAL A 631 14.04 14.47 25.15
CA VAL A 631 14.51 13.08 25.07
C VAL A 631 15.17 12.81 23.73
N GLU A 632 16.49 12.80 23.74
CA GLU A 632 17.33 12.51 22.60
C GLU A 632 17.25 11.03 22.15
N GLN A 633 17.47 10.80 20.86
CA GLN A 633 17.41 9.46 20.26
C GLN A 633 18.31 8.44 20.98
N LEU A 634 19.50 8.85 21.42
CA LEU A 634 20.43 7.99 22.13
C LEU A 634 19.88 7.54 23.49
N LEU A 635 19.18 8.42 24.21
CA LEU A 635 18.49 8.07 25.47
C LEU A 635 17.44 7.01 25.24
N ILE A 636 16.61 7.16 24.19
CA ILE A 636 15.60 6.16 23.84
C ILE A 636 16.27 4.82 23.51
N ARG A 637 17.21 4.81 22.58
CA ARG A 637 17.87 3.59 22.10
C ARG A 637 18.63 2.87 23.22
N LYS A 638 19.44 3.61 23.99
CA LYS A 638 20.28 3.00 25.00
C LYS A 638 19.56 2.69 26.30
N VAL A 639 18.74 3.64 26.80
CA VAL A 639 18.12 3.53 28.12
C VAL A 639 16.79 2.78 28.07
N LEU A 640 15.88 3.16 27.15
CA LEU A 640 14.56 2.56 27.08
C LEU A 640 14.55 1.25 26.28
N GLN A 641 15.20 1.23 25.11
CA GLN A 641 15.21 0.08 24.21
C GLN A 641 16.37 -0.90 24.44
N ASN A 642 17.29 -0.58 25.35
CA ASN A 642 18.38 -1.45 25.80
C ASN A 642 19.28 -1.95 24.65
N HIS A 643 19.50 -1.13 23.60
CA HIS A 643 20.43 -1.46 22.53
C HIS A 643 21.86 -1.65 23.08
N THR A 644 22.62 -2.52 22.42
CA THR A 644 24.05 -2.70 22.76
C THR A 644 24.87 -1.42 22.48
N TRP A 645 25.98 -1.26 23.15
CA TRP A 645 26.89 -0.14 22.91
C TRP A 645 27.39 -0.10 21.45
N SER A 646 27.58 -1.28 20.85
CA SER A 646 28.00 -1.41 19.45
C SER A 646 26.94 -0.90 18.48
N GLU A 647 25.67 -1.29 18.67
CA GLU A 647 24.54 -0.80 17.88
C GLU A 647 24.36 0.71 18.01
N CYS A 648 24.45 1.23 19.24
CA CYS A 648 24.39 2.68 19.48
C CYS A 648 25.55 3.43 18.80
N ALA A 649 26.76 2.85 18.82
CA ALA A 649 27.93 3.42 18.15
C ALA A 649 27.74 3.47 16.62
N GLN A 650 27.27 2.38 16.04
CA GLN A 650 26.98 2.31 14.61
C GLN A 650 25.90 3.33 14.19
N MET A 651 24.82 3.42 14.95
CA MET A 651 23.71 4.36 14.67
C MET A 651 24.15 5.82 14.80
N ALA A 652 24.98 6.13 15.79
CA ALA A 652 25.49 7.48 16.01
C ALA A 652 26.71 7.85 15.14
N GLY A 653 27.22 6.92 14.32
CA GLY A 653 28.45 7.13 13.54
C GLY A 653 29.68 7.32 14.40
N LEU A 654 29.72 6.74 15.61
CA LEU A 654 30.81 6.88 16.58
C LEU A 654 31.74 5.67 16.56
N PRO A 655 33.03 5.84 16.89
CA PRO A 655 34.04 4.76 16.81
C PRO A 655 33.82 3.59 17.78
N GLY A 656 33.07 3.79 18.88
CA GLY A 656 32.82 2.72 19.83
C GLY A 656 32.23 3.14 21.19
N ARG A 657 32.17 2.18 22.14
CA ARG A 657 31.53 2.33 23.44
C ARG A 657 31.90 3.61 24.20
N LYS A 658 33.21 3.94 24.29
CA LYS A 658 33.67 5.10 25.08
C LYS A 658 33.07 6.41 24.60
N GLN A 659 33.01 6.62 23.29
CA GLN A 659 32.45 7.84 22.70
C GLN A 659 30.93 7.92 22.86
N VAL A 660 30.23 6.79 22.73
CA VAL A 660 28.79 6.71 22.95
C VAL A 660 28.46 6.99 24.42
N GLU A 661 29.20 6.39 25.36
CA GLU A 661 28.98 6.60 26.79
C GLU A 661 29.29 8.05 27.20
N LEU A 662 30.35 8.64 26.65
CA LEU A 662 30.66 10.05 26.87
C LEU A 662 29.52 10.97 26.38
N LEU A 663 29.01 10.73 25.15
CA LEU A 663 27.89 11.49 24.61
C LEU A 663 26.64 11.32 25.48
N LEU A 664 26.34 10.09 25.90
CA LEU A 664 25.20 9.80 26.79
C LEU A 664 25.30 10.58 28.13
N ARG A 665 26.50 10.57 28.75
CA ARG A 665 26.76 11.32 29.99
C ARG A 665 26.60 12.83 29.80
N GLN A 666 27.06 13.38 28.67
CA GLN A 666 26.89 14.80 28.32
C GLN A 666 25.40 15.17 28.17
N HIS A 667 24.60 14.36 27.48
CA HIS A 667 23.15 14.59 27.36
C HIS A 667 22.47 14.57 28.72
N ILE A 668 22.80 13.59 29.58
CA ILE A 668 22.23 13.49 30.93
C ILE A 668 22.65 14.69 31.79
N ALA A 669 23.94 15.11 31.72
CA ALA A 669 24.43 16.26 32.46
C ALA A 669 23.70 17.56 32.07
N ALA A 670 23.51 17.80 30.77
CA ALA A 670 22.78 18.96 30.29
C ALA A 670 21.35 19.00 30.86
N LEU A 671 20.65 17.88 30.80
CA LEU A 671 19.27 17.78 31.32
C LEU A 671 19.17 17.85 32.85
N CYS A 672 20.20 17.40 33.59
CA CYS A 672 20.25 17.52 35.06
C CYS A 672 20.52 18.94 35.56
N HIS A 673 21.01 19.85 34.71
CA HIS A 673 21.20 21.26 35.05
C HIS A 673 19.93 22.10 34.89
N GLU A 674 18.98 21.64 34.07
CA GLU A 674 17.70 22.32 33.82
C GLU A 674 16.63 21.98 34.89
N HIS A 675 16.86 20.94 35.69
CA HIS A 675 16.01 20.42 36.77
C HIS A 675 16.80 20.39 38.10
#